data_37a4a70a14d5f50a2b7793664193afc8
#
_entry.id   37a4a70a14d5f50a2b7793664193afc8
#
_cell.length_a   1.000
_cell.length_b   1.000
_cell.length_c   1.000
_cell.angle_alpha   90.00
_cell.angle_beta   90.00
_cell.angle_gamma   90.00
#
_symmetry.space_group_name_H-M   'P 1'
#
loop_
_entity.id
_entity.type
_entity.pdbx_description
1 polymer ?
#
loop_
_entity_poly.entity_id
_entity_poly.type
_entity_poly.pdbx_seq_one_letter_code
_entity_poly.pdbx_strand_id
1 'polypeptide(L)'
;MGFMPGPTVRSEDVPLHEDVRWLAASLGKVILRLEGQAAFDSVESLRRACRARRHTEPNAPTLGELLKQVSALPLERAATVARAFTLFFLLINTAEQVHRVRRSRAYRSTERDEPQPGGARWAMRTLRSEGHDAAAVERAMLSLDVRPVLTAHPTESTRRTLLGLQARVADMLLEREGASPSDRRAIEDQLDAEVELLWLTDEVRDDRPTVMDEVSTVIWYLETRLLDASERAREAFVRSFEDEFDVTCDRLRHAVPLTIGNWVGGDRDGNPFVTPEVTMATARRASFAILGRYAEALGELVERLSVSAALAEPGRDLLALIERDAILLPDVYEANRRRNAKEPVRLALTLMRARVVATRRRTAARDAGRAVSESTAYGSAAELERDLLLVRENLTSAGAMQAAQATIDPLIAMVHAHGFHGYLMDVRDHADSVREAVAGNNTGVVETFRAIRAIQDEMGERAASTYIVSMTTEPADLLRVLQLGADCGLVRLDDDPPTSRLDAVPLFETRGDLERAPAIMAELLRDARYRKQLRARGNAQEVMIGYSDSGKDAGILASSWALYEAQEQLARLFGEAGIALRLFHGRGGSTGRGGGSPVYRALAALPPATVNGRIKITEQGEIVSQQFGLLPVAERTLEVTLAGVLMQQFNRGPETSSAERDEFRETMSDLARRGLTVFRELAYEDDALFRMFRSVTPVEALANARFGSRPAYRPGATAGIEGIRAIPWVFGWTQMRLMLPGWLGVGTALGHYVTTPGGLDVMKRMAQRWPFFDDLMSKIEMVCAKSDMEIARLYVETLGGDMALFERLEAEFDATVGAILRIRESDALMRDTPVLQSAIVLRNPYVDPLSLLQVSLMRRRAEGGATSQDAGDGPAVSQGPTVDSVLSTTLSGIAQGLRNTG
;
A
#
# COMPACT_ATOMS: atom_id res chain seq x y z
N MET A 1 26.21 23.62 -9.44
CA MET A 1 25.50 22.37 -9.79
C MET A 1 25.63 22.11 -11.28
N GLY A 2 26.26 20.96 -11.66
CA GLY A 2 26.50 20.64 -13.07
C GLY A 2 25.18 20.27 -13.76
N PHE A 3 24.99 20.89 -14.91
CA PHE A 3 23.90 20.68 -15.83
C PHE A 3 23.71 19.19 -16.18
N MET A 4 22.53 18.65 -15.96
CA MET A 4 22.15 17.41 -16.63
C MET A 4 21.68 17.73 -18.06
N PRO A 5 22.31 17.17 -19.13
CA PRO A 5 21.72 17.18 -20.46
C PRO A 5 20.36 16.49 -20.38
N GLY A 6 19.35 17.05 -21.05
CA GLY A 6 18.03 16.45 -21.10
C GLY A 6 18.13 14.99 -21.53
N PRO A 7 17.43 14.05 -20.86
CA PRO A 7 17.58 12.62 -21.13
C PRO A 7 17.20 12.34 -22.59
N THR A 8 18.08 11.64 -23.29
CA THR A 8 17.75 11.05 -24.60
C THR A 8 16.59 10.07 -24.38
N VAL A 9 15.47 10.30 -25.06
CA VAL A 9 14.29 9.41 -24.97
C VAL A 9 14.71 8.04 -25.49
N ARG A 10 14.65 7.02 -24.64
CA ARG A 10 14.94 5.64 -25.05
C ARG A 10 13.84 5.15 -26.01
N SER A 11 14.18 4.31 -26.96
CA SER A 11 13.20 3.77 -27.94
C SER A 11 12.01 3.09 -27.25
N GLU A 12 12.26 2.42 -26.14
CA GLU A 12 11.22 1.75 -25.33
C GLU A 12 10.26 2.72 -24.65
N ASP A 13 10.64 3.99 -24.40
CA ASP A 13 9.81 5.00 -23.73
C ASP A 13 9.02 5.89 -24.73
N VAL A 14 9.25 5.75 -26.04
CA VAL A 14 8.54 6.53 -27.08
C VAL A 14 7.02 6.45 -26.94
N PRO A 15 6.39 5.26 -26.72
CA PRO A 15 4.94 5.16 -26.57
C PRO A 15 4.40 5.94 -25.36
N LEU A 16 5.15 5.98 -24.24
CA LEU A 16 4.80 6.79 -23.07
C LEU A 16 4.77 8.28 -23.43
N HIS A 17 5.80 8.76 -24.12
CA HIS A 17 5.87 10.17 -24.51
C HIS A 17 4.78 10.56 -25.51
N GLU A 18 4.37 9.66 -26.38
CA GLU A 18 3.24 9.88 -27.30
C GLU A 18 1.92 9.97 -26.55
N ASP A 19 1.65 9.07 -25.60
CA ASP A 19 0.45 9.09 -24.77
C ASP A 19 0.37 10.37 -23.94
N VAL A 20 1.47 10.73 -23.26
CA VAL A 20 1.51 11.96 -22.45
C VAL A 20 1.27 13.19 -23.31
N ARG A 21 1.85 13.26 -24.51
CA ARG A 21 1.63 14.38 -25.44
C ARG A 21 0.19 14.45 -25.92
N TRP A 22 -0.40 13.30 -26.24
CA TRP A 22 -1.79 13.24 -26.70
C TRP A 22 -2.76 13.66 -25.59
N LEU A 23 -2.61 13.10 -24.37
CA LEU A 23 -3.44 13.44 -23.22
C LEU A 23 -3.33 14.92 -22.82
N ALA A 24 -2.12 15.48 -22.87
CA ALA A 24 -1.87 16.90 -22.61
C ALA A 24 -2.57 17.79 -23.66
N ALA A 25 -2.55 17.38 -24.93
CA ALA A 25 -3.21 18.12 -26.01
C ALA A 25 -4.76 18.04 -25.87
N SER A 26 -5.30 16.87 -25.50
CA SER A 26 -6.72 16.69 -25.22
C SER A 26 -7.17 17.58 -24.05
N LEU A 27 -6.45 17.54 -22.91
CA LEU A 27 -6.73 18.42 -21.77
C LEU A 27 -6.68 19.91 -22.16
N GLY A 28 -5.69 20.31 -22.98
CA GLY A 28 -5.58 21.67 -23.47
C GLY A 28 -6.79 22.12 -24.31
N LYS A 29 -7.32 21.24 -25.19
CA LYS A 29 -8.54 21.48 -25.96
C LYS A 29 -9.77 21.66 -25.07
N VAL A 30 -9.88 20.83 -24.02
CA VAL A 30 -10.97 20.90 -23.03
C VAL A 30 -10.94 22.24 -22.30
N ILE A 31 -9.76 22.65 -21.79
CA ILE A 31 -9.58 23.95 -21.11
C ILE A 31 -9.96 25.10 -22.05
N LEU A 32 -9.48 25.08 -23.30
CA LEU A 32 -9.79 26.13 -24.28
C LEU A 32 -11.30 26.24 -24.53
N ARG A 33 -11.98 25.10 -24.65
CA ARG A 33 -13.42 25.07 -24.97
C ARG A 33 -14.31 25.45 -23.79
N LEU A 34 -14.00 24.97 -22.60
CA LEU A 34 -14.85 25.13 -21.41
C LEU A 34 -14.52 26.39 -20.59
N GLU A 35 -13.24 26.78 -20.53
CA GLU A 35 -12.77 27.92 -19.72
C GLU A 35 -12.35 29.14 -20.56
N GLY A 36 -12.24 28.96 -21.89
CA GLY A 36 -11.90 30.00 -22.84
C GLY A 36 -10.41 30.28 -23.00
N GLN A 37 -10.10 31.15 -24.00
CA GLN A 37 -8.72 31.45 -24.41
C GLN A 37 -7.84 32.01 -23.29
N ALA A 38 -8.36 32.95 -22.49
CA ALA A 38 -7.60 33.56 -21.40
C ALA A 38 -7.18 32.58 -20.29
N ALA A 39 -7.98 31.51 -20.06
CA ALA A 39 -7.64 30.46 -19.14
C ALA A 39 -6.53 29.57 -19.71
N PHE A 40 -6.68 29.15 -20.95
CA PHE A 40 -5.69 28.38 -21.67
C PHE A 40 -4.34 29.10 -21.74
N ASP A 41 -4.33 30.40 -22.08
CA ASP A 41 -3.13 31.21 -22.14
C ASP A 41 -2.43 31.32 -20.77
N SER A 42 -3.18 31.41 -19.68
CA SER A 42 -2.60 31.46 -18.32
C SER A 42 -1.89 30.14 -17.97
N VAL A 43 -2.49 29.00 -18.25
CA VAL A 43 -1.89 27.68 -18.04
C VAL A 43 -0.66 27.50 -18.92
N GLU A 44 -0.76 27.81 -20.21
CA GLU A 44 0.29 27.57 -21.18
C GLU A 44 1.49 28.52 -21.01
N SER A 45 1.25 29.81 -20.68
CA SER A 45 2.33 30.74 -20.39
C SER A 45 3.15 30.31 -19.17
N LEU A 46 2.47 29.92 -18.09
CA LEU A 46 3.14 29.46 -16.88
C LEU A 46 3.90 28.14 -17.09
N ARG A 47 3.31 27.19 -17.82
CA ARG A 47 3.96 25.96 -18.22
C ARG A 47 5.25 26.20 -19.00
N ARG A 48 5.21 27.08 -20.02
CA ARG A 48 6.38 27.45 -20.83
C ARG A 48 7.45 28.13 -19.99
N ALA A 49 7.06 29.06 -19.14
CA ALA A 49 7.96 29.82 -18.31
C ALA A 49 8.71 28.93 -17.29
N CYS A 50 8.00 28.03 -16.58
CA CYS A 50 8.63 27.07 -15.67
C CYS A 50 9.54 26.10 -16.41
N ARG A 51 9.15 25.65 -17.61
CA ARG A 51 10.00 24.80 -18.46
C ARG A 51 11.28 25.52 -18.91
N ALA A 52 11.17 26.76 -19.42
CA ALA A 52 12.30 27.58 -19.84
C ALA A 52 13.31 27.76 -18.70
N ARG A 53 12.81 28.03 -17.48
CA ARG A 53 13.66 28.12 -16.29
C ARG A 53 14.41 26.83 -16.01
N ARG A 54 13.73 25.70 -16.04
CA ARG A 54 14.33 24.38 -15.77
C ARG A 54 15.37 23.96 -16.83
N HIS A 55 15.21 24.43 -18.07
CA HIS A 55 16.17 24.22 -19.14
C HIS A 55 17.22 25.31 -19.23
N THR A 56 17.21 26.29 -18.31
CA THR A 56 18.12 27.46 -18.30
C THR A 56 18.19 28.18 -19.65
N GLU A 57 17.03 28.34 -20.27
CA GLU A 57 16.95 29.03 -21.56
C GLU A 57 17.35 30.50 -21.37
N PRO A 58 17.99 31.15 -22.37
CA PRO A 58 18.29 32.58 -22.33
C PRO A 58 17.01 33.38 -22.07
N ASN A 59 17.05 34.31 -21.10
CA ASN A 59 15.92 35.15 -20.67
C ASN A 59 14.76 34.39 -19.99
N ALA A 60 15.00 33.17 -19.48
CA ALA A 60 14.00 32.49 -18.65
C ALA A 60 13.71 33.30 -17.37
N PRO A 61 12.44 33.39 -16.97
CA PRO A 61 12.06 34.17 -15.77
C PRO A 61 12.60 33.52 -14.49
N THR A 62 12.95 34.36 -13.53
CA THR A 62 13.33 33.93 -12.18
C THR A 62 12.12 33.40 -11.37
N LEU A 63 12.35 32.65 -10.30
CA LEU A 63 11.28 32.21 -9.39
C LEU A 63 10.50 33.39 -8.80
N GLY A 64 11.18 34.49 -8.47
CA GLY A 64 10.54 35.70 -7.96
C GLY A 64 9.61 36.39 -8.98
N GLU A 65 9.99 36.42 -10.25
CA GLU A 65 9.13 36.93 -11.33
C GLU A 65 7.91 36.02 -11.57
N LEU A 66 8.11 34.70 -11.55
CA LEU A 66 7.03 33.73 -11.66
C LEU A 66 6.07 33.83 -10.47
N LEU A 67 6.58 34.00 -9.25
CA LEU A 67 5.74 34.18 -8.06
C LEU A 67 4.92 35.48 -8.16
N LYS A 68 5.48 36.58 -8.68
CA LYS A 68 4.74 37.81 -8.93
C LYS A 68 3.62 37.60 -9.95
N GLN A 69 3.92 36.90 -11.07
CA GLN A 69 2.92 36.56 -12.10
C GLN A 69 1.76 35.74 -11.50
N VAL A 70 2.05 34.70 -10.74
CA VAL A 70 1.05 33.84 -10.09
C VAL A 70 0.25 34.60 -9.03
N SER A 71 0.91 35.45 -8.23
CA SER A 71 0.26 36.27 -7.21
C SER A 71 -0.68 37.33 -7.76
N ALA A 72 -0.52 37.73 -9.02
CA ALA A 72 -1.42 38.65 -9.68
C ALA A 72 -2.70 37.99 -10.25
N LEU A 73 -2.79 36.65 -10.28
CA LEU A 73 -3.94 35.96 -10.80
C LEU A 73 -5.18 36.14 -9.88
N PRO A 74 -6.37 36.44 -10.46
CA PRO A 74 -7.62 36.30 -9.72
C PRO A 74 -7.81 34.88 -9.21
N LEU A 75 -8.58 34.71 -8.12
CA LEU A 75 -8.72 33.40 -7.45
C LEU A 75 -9.33 32.34 -8.36
N GLU A 76 -10.32 32.69 -9.19
CA GLU A 76 -10.94 31.81 -10.17
C GLU A 76 -9.90 31.29 -11.19
N ARG A 77 -9.00 32.20 -11.62
CA ARG A 77 -7.93 31.83 -12.55
C ARG A 77 -6.86 30.96 -11.88
N ALA A 78 -6.52 31.25 -10.63
CA ALA A 78 -5.62 30.42 -9.83
C ALA A 78 -6.20 29.00 -9.64
N ALA A 79 -7.52 28.88 -9.44
CA ALA A 79 -8.23 27.60 -9.36
C ALA A 79 -8.13 26.80 -10.67
N THR A 80 -8.41 27.46 -11.81
CA THR A 80 -8.29 26.82 -13.13
C THR A 80 -6.87 26.32 -13.40
N VAL A 81 -5.84 27.12 -13.06
CA VAL A 81 -4.43 26.75 -13.24
C VAL A 81 -4.06 25.58 -12.32
N ALA A 82 -4.42 25.62 -11.03
CA ALA A 82 -4.16 24.53 -10.09
C ALA A 82 -4.80 23.23 -10.57
N ARG A 83 -6.06 23.27 -11.00
CA ARG A 83 -6.80 22.13 -11.54
C ARG A 83 -6.14 21.56 -12.80
N ALA A 84 -5.73 22.41 -13.74
CA ALA A 84 -5.10 21.99 -14.97
C ALA A 84 -3.83 21.16 -14.71
N PHE A 85 -2.94 21.60 -13.82
CA PHE A 85 -1.72 20.87 -13.49
C PHE A 85 -1.99 19.63 -12.65
N THR A 86 -2.97 19.64 -11.76
CA THR A 86 -3.36 18.48 -10.97
C THR A 86 -3.91 17.36 -11.86
N LEU A 87 -4.84 17.68 -12.76
CA LEU A 87 -5.39 16.70 -13.72
C LEU A 87 -4.34 16.22 -14.72
N PHE A 88 -3.42 17.10 -15.14
CA PHE A 88 -2.30 16.70 -15.97
C PHE A 88 -1.45 15.61 -15.29
N PHE A 89 -1.15 15.73 -13.98
CA PHE A 89 -0.44 14.69 -13.25
C PHE A 89 -1.24 13.39 -13.13
N LEU A 90 -2.54 13.46 -12.95
CA LEU A 90 -3.42 12.30 -12.92
C LEU A 90 -3.34 11.53 -14.25
N LEU A 91 -3.39 12.24 -15.38
CA LEU A 91 -3.28 11.66 -16.73
C LEU A 91 -1.87 11.09 -17.01
N ILE A 92 -0.79 11.78 -16.62
CA ILE A 92 0.58 11.25 -16.73
C ILE A 92 0.73 9.97 -15.90
N ASN A 93 0.23 9.96 -14.66
CA ASN A 93 0.31 8.79 -13.79
C ASN A 93 -0.41 7.59 -14.43
N THR A 94 -1.54 7.82 -15.09
CA THR A 94 -2.27 6.79 -15.85
C THR A 94 -1.44 6.29 -17.04
N ALA A 95 -0.87 7.18 -17.86
CA ALA A 95 -0.02 6.81 -18.99
C ALA A 95 1.21 6.00 -18.57
N GLU A 96 1.82 6.34 -17.43
CA GLU A 96 2.96 5.59 -16.90
C GLU A 96 2.54 4.20 -16.38
N GLN A 97 1.35 4.04 -15.80
CA GLN A 97 0.82 2.72 -15.46
C GLN A 97 0.58 1.87 -16.71
N VAL A 98 -0.02 2.46 -17.75
CA VAL A 98 -0.19 1.81 -19.07
C VAL A 98 1.16 1.39 -19.65
N HIS A 99 2.16 2.25 -19.56
CA HIS A 99 3.51 1.94 -20.04
C HIS A 99 4.15 0.77 -19.26
N ARG A 100 3.94 0.68 -17.95
CA ARG A 100 4.37 -0.50 -17.16
C ARG A 100 3.69 -1.78 -17.64
N VAL A 101 2.41 -1.73 -17.98
CA VAL A 101 1.68 -2.87 -18.56
C VAL A 101 2.30 -3.27 -19.89
N ARG A 102 2.58 -2.32 -20.78
CA ARG A 102 3.26 -2.58 -22.08
C ARG A 102 4.62 -3.26 -21.88
N ARG A 103 5.43 -2.74 -20.99
CA ARG A 103 6.74 -3.34 -20.69
C ARG A 103 6.60 -4.76 -20.13
N SER A 104 5.64 -4.99 -19.23
CA SER A 104 5.37 -6.34 -18.71
C SER A 104 4.94 -7.29 -19.83
N ARG A 105 4.09 -6.84 -20.77
CA ARG A 105 3.70 -7.63 -21.94
C ARG A 105 4.89 -7.94 -22.85
N ALA A 106 5.77 -6.97 -23.09
CA ALA A 106 6.98 -7.16 -23.88
C ALA A 106 7.92 -8.21 -23.25
N TYR A 107 8.14 -8.17 -21.94
CA TYR A 107 8.90 -9.19 -21.23
C TYR A 107 8.24 -10.58 -21.32
N ARG A 108 6.92 -10.66 -21.22
CA ARG A 108 6.20 -11.95 -21.36
C ARG A 108 6.37 -12.57 -22.75
N SER A 109 6.55 -11.77 -23.80
CA SER A 109 6.80 -12.30 -25.16
C SER A 109 8.19 -12.96 -25.31
N THR A 110 9.16 -12.59 -24.46
CA THR A 110 10.52 -13.14 -24.41
C THR A 110 10.85 -13.91 -23.14
N GLU A 111 9.82 -14.21 -22.30
CA GLU A 111 9.99 -14.70 -20.93
C GLU A 111 10.77 -16.02 -20.82
N ARG A 112 10.74 -16.85 -21.86
CA ARG A 112 11.49 -18.11 -21.86
C ARG A 112 13.00 -17.88 -21.93
N ASP A 113 13.43 -16.82 -22.61
CA ASP A 113 14.86 -16.52 -22.80
C ASP A 113 15.35 -15.54 -21.74
N GLU A 114 14.59 -14.45 -21.51
CA GLU A 114 14.92 -13.37 -20.56
C GLU A 114 13.73 -13.04 -19.64
N PRO A 115 13.54 -13.76 -18.52
CA PRO A 115 12.44 -13.47 -17.61
C PRO A 115 12.62 -12.13 -16.93
N GLN A 116 11.51 -11.41 -16.76
CA GLN A 116 11.52 -10.10 -16.09
C GLN A 116 12.06 -10.20 -14.65
N PRO A 117 13.09 -9.42 -14.28
CA PRO A 117 13.66 -9.45 -12.94
C PRO A 117 12.60 -9.28 -11.84
N GLY A 118 12.72 -10.08 -10.79
CA GLY A 118 11.80 -10.08 -9.67
C GLY A 118 10.45 -10.76 -9.94
N GLY A 119 10.22 -11.35 -11.12
CA GLY A 119 9.01 -12.12 -11.42
C GLY A 119 9.10 -13.58 -10.98
N ALA A 120 7.98 -14.29 -11.10
CA ALA A 120 7.87 -15.70 -10.71
C ALA A 120 8.90 -16.57 -11.46
N ARG A 121 8.92 -16.50 -12.78
CA ARG A 121 9.85 -17.29 -13.60
C ARG A 121 11.31 -16.93 -13.33
N TRP A 122 11.61 -15.63 -13.14
CA TRP A 122 12.96 -15.19 -12.77
C TRP A 122 13.40 -15.83 -11.44
N ALA A 123 12.54 -15.85 -10.43
CA ALA A 123 12.84 -16.45 -9.14
C ALA A 123 13.07 -17.97 -9.26
N MET A 124 12.20 -18.69 -9.99
CA MET A 124 12.33 -20.14 -10.19
C MET A 124 13.63 -20.49 -10.92
N ARG A 125 13.95 -19.73 -11.98
CA ARG A 125 15.19 -19.92 -12.76
C ARG A 125 16.44 -19.64 -11.92
N THR A 126 16.42 -18.59 -11.12
CA THR A 126 17.51 -18.25 -10.22
C THR A 126 17.74 -19.38 -9.21
N LEU A 127 16.70 -19.85 -8.51
CA LEU A 127 16.81 -20.95 -7.55
C LEU A 127 17.32 -22.23 -8.20
N ARG A 128 16.84 -22.58 -9.40
CA ARG A 128 17.35 -23.73 -10.15
C ARG A 128 18.83 -23.57 -10.49
N SER A 129 19.25 -22.38 -10.94
CA SER A 129 20.65 -22.11 -11.30
C SER A 129 21.59 -22.12 -10.09
N GLU A 130 21.09 -21.80 -8.90
CA GLU A 130 21.77 -21.91 -7.61
C GLU A 130 21.82 -23.36 -7.06
N GLY A 131 21.23 -24.33 -7.79
CA GLY A 131 21.30 -25.75 -7.48
C GLY A 131 20.21 -26.24 -6.53
N HIS A 132 19.15 -25.48 -6.28
CA HIS A 132 18.01 -25.94 -5.47
C HIS A 132 17.15 -26.93 -6.27
N ASP A 133 16.75 -28.04 -5.64
CA ASP A 133 15.88 -29.05 -6.25
C ASP A 133 14.38 -28.67 -6.19
N ALA A 134 13.56 -29.28 -7.05
CA ALA A 134 12.12 -29.04 -7.09
C ALA A 134 11.43 -29.27 -5.74
N ALA A 135 11.83 -30.30 -4.99
CA ALA A 135 11.21 -30.62 -3.70
C ALA A 135 11.50 -29.55 -2.62
N ALA A 136 12.69 -28.96 -2.62
CA ALA A 136 13.02 -27.86 -1.73
C ALA A 136 12.22 -26.60 -2.05
N VAL A 137 12.10 -26.27 -3.34
CA VAL A 137 11.33 -25.10 -3.79
C VAL A 137 9.82 -25.32 -3.58
N GLU A 138 9.27 -26.51 -3.83
CA GLU A 138 7.87 -26.86 -3.52
C GLU A 138 7.55 -26.64 -2.03
N ARG A 139 8.41 -27.18 -1.15
CA ARG A 139 8.23 -27.00 0.31
C ARG A 139 8.25 -25.52 0.70
N ALA A 140 9.16 -24.75 0.11
CA ALA A 140 9.25 -23.32 0.36
C ALA A 140 7.99 -22.58 -0.14
N MET A 141 7.48 -22.92 -1.33
CA MET A 141 6.24 -22.36 -1.87
C MET A 141 5.01 -22.69 -1.02
N LEU A 142 4.90 -23.92 -0.53
CA LEU A 142 3.81 -24.35 0.36
C LEU A 142 3.83 -23.67 1.72
N SER A 143 4.98 -23.14 2.15
CA SER A 143 5.13 -22.42 3.41
C SER A 143 4.90 -20.91 3.31
N LEU A 144 4.68 -20.38 2.10
CA LEU A 144 4.47 -18.94 1.88
C LEU A 144 3.19 -18.46 2.58
N ASP A 145 3.32 -17.33 3.29
CA ASP A 145 2.22 -16.60 3.94
C ASP A 145 2.50 -15.10 3.79
N VAL A 146 2.09 -14.55 2.66
CA VAL A 146 2.32 -13.14 2.29
C VAL A 146 1.00 -12.39 2.45
N ARG A 147 1.02 -11.30 3.22
CA ARG A 147 -0.18 -10.52 3.55
C ARG A 147 0.02 -9.03 3.29
N PRO A 148 -0.30 -8.51 2.10
CA PRO A 148 -0.49 -7.08 1.89
C PRO A 148 -1.72 -6.62 2.66
N VAL A 149 -1.59 -5.54 3.44
CA VAL A 149 -2.63 -4.99 4.31
C VAL A 149 -3.01 -3.61 3.82
N LEU A 150 -4.24 -3.44 3.38
CA LEU A 150 -4.76 -2.16 2.92
C LEU A 150 -5.04 -1.23 4.10
N THR A 151 -4.65 0.04 3.95
CA THR A 151 -4.94 1.07 4.94
C THR A 151 -5.54 2.30 4.29
N ALA A 152 -6.35 3.04 5.04
CA ALA A 152 -6.72 4.40 4.66
C ALA A 152 -5.54 5.34 4.90
N HIS A 153 -5.40 6.35 4.05
CA HIS A 153 -4.36 7.35 4.19
C HIS A 153 -4.95 8.75 4.30
N PRO A 154 -4.50 9.56 5.29
CA PRO A 154 -5.08 10.87 5.54
C PRO A 154 -4.72 11.95 4.51
N THR A 155 -3.93 11.62 3.49
CA THR A 155 -3.46 12.56 2.47
C THR A 155 -3.84 12.15 1.04
N GLU A 156 -4.49 11.00 0.84
CA GLU A 156 -5.05 10.59 -0.43
C GLU A 156 -6.58 10.61 -0.39
N SER A 157 -7.16 11.58 -1.07
CA SER A 157 -8.62 11.73 -1.19
C SER A 157 -9.14 11.41 -2.59
N THR A 158 -8.39 10.63 -3.39
CA THR A 158 -8.81 10.32 -4.75
C THR A 158 -10.20 9.70 -4.75
N ARG A 159 -11.17 10.41 -5.30
CA ARG A 159 -12.56 9.95 -5.36
C ARG A 159 -12.65 8.69 -6.22
N ARG A 160 -13.48 7.72 -5.78
CA ARG A 160 -13.72 6.50 -6.56
C ARG A 160 -14.13 6.78 -8.01
N THR A 161 -14.85 7.87 -8.26
CA THR A 161 -15.19 8.33 -9.61
C THR A 161 -13.94 8.60 -10.44
N LEU A 162 -12.94 9.28 -9.88
CA LEU A 162 -11.68 9.57 -10.56
C LEU A 162 -10.87 8.29 -10.82
N LEU A 163 -10.84 7.35 -9.87
CA LEU A 163 -10.21 6.03 -10.07
C LEU A 163 -10.88 5.26 -11.21
N GLY A 164 -12.20 5.32 -11.31
CA GLY A 164 -12.96 4.72 -12.42
C GLY A 164 -12.66 5.39 -13.76
N LEU A 165 -12.58 6.74 -13.81
CA LEU A 165 -12.18 7.49 -15.02
C LEU A 165 -10.76 7.11 -15.46
N GLN A 166 -9.80 7.08 -14.52
CA GLN A 166 -8.43 6.67 -14.81
C GLN A 166 -8.33 5.26 -15.38
N ALA A 167 -9.10 4.32 -14.81
CA ALA A 167 -9.13 2.94 -15.30
C ALA A 167 -9.63 2.86 -16.74
N ARG A 168 -10.73 3.58 -17.09
CA ARG A 168 -11.24 3.63 -18.47
C ARG A 168 -10.25 4.27 -19.43
N VAL A 169 -9.62 5.39 -19.04
CA VAL A 169 -8.55 6.01 -19.85
C VAL A 169 -7.41 5.03 -20.09
N ALA A 170 -7.01 4.27 -19.07
CA ALA A 170 -5.95 3.28 -19.20
C ALA A 170 -6.31 2.14 -20.16
N ASP A 171 -7.53 1.62 -20.05
CA ASP A 171 -8.03 0.54 -20.92
C ASP A 171 -8.07 1.01 -22.39
N MET A 172 -8.60 2.20 -22.65
CA MET A 172 -8.65 2.78 -24.00
C MET A 172 -7.24 3.05 -24.58
N LEU A 173 -6.27 3.50 -23.76
CA LEU A 173 -4.89 3.67 -24.22
C LEU A 173 -4.26 2.32 -24.61
N LEU A 174 -4.59 1.24 -23.91
CA LEU A 174 -4.13 -0.11 -24.27
C LEU A 174 -4.82 -0.66 -25.52
N GLU A 175 -6.13 -0.39 -25.69
CA GLU A 175 -6.88 -0.79 -26.89
C GLU A 175 -6.40 -0.04 -28.14
N ARG A 176 -6.05 1.23 -28.01
CA ARG A 176 -5.57 2.07 -29.12
C ARG A 176 -4.33 1.51 -29.80
N GLU A 177 -3.50 0.75 -29.09
CA GLU A 177 -2.20 0.27 -29.58
C GLU A 177 -2.32 -0.69 -30.76
N GLY A 178 -3.32 -1.58 -30.76
CA GLY A 178 -3.55 -2.57 -31.85
C GLY A 178 -4.73 -2.25 -32.75
N ALA A 179 -5.36 -1.07 -32.60
CA ALA A 179 -6.58 -0.73 -33.29
C ALA A 179 -6.36 -0.35 -34.77
N SER A 180 -7.34 -0.68 -35.63
CA SER A 180 -7.37 -0.20 -37.00
C SER A 180 -7.49 1.35 -37.02
N PRO A 181 -7.15 2.04 -38.13
CA PRO A 181 -7.26 3.51 -38.21
C PRO A 181 -8.66 4.05 -37.89
N SER A 182 -9.73 3.33 -38.25
CA SER A 182 -11.11 3.71 -37.95
C SER A 182 -11.45 3.51 -36.48
N ASP A 183 -11.06 2.35 -35.88
CA ASP A 183 -11.32 2.06 -34.49
C ASP A 183 -10.49 2.96 -33.58
N ARG A 184 -9.24 3.24 -33.96
CA ARG A 184 -8.37 4.18 -33.27
C ARG A 184 -9.00 5.57 -33.16
N ARG A 185 -9.63 6.07 -34.21
CA ARG A 185 -10.32 7.36 -34.17
C ARG A 185 -11.52 7.32 -33.19
N ALA A 186 -12.29 6.23 -33.22
CA ALA A 186 -13.41 6.08 -32.29
C ALA A 186 -12.94 6.01 -30.84
N ILE A 187 -11.82 5.32 -30.56
CA ILE A 187 -11.21 5.27 -29.23
C ILE A 187 -10.69 6.66 -28.81
N GLU A 188 -10.06 7.41 -29.72
CA GLU A 188 -9.59 8.77 -29.44
C GLU A 188 -10.72 9.75 -29.15
N ASP A 189 -11.86 9.65 -29.85
CA ASP A 189 -13.06 10.44 -29.54
C ASP A 189 -13.63 10.10 -28.15
N GLN A 190 -13.61 8.83 -27.75
CA GLN A 190 -14.02 8.41 -26.40
C GLN A 190 -13.03 8.88 -25.32
N LEU A 191 -11.71 8.81 -25.59
CA LEU A 191 -10.68 9.33 -24.69
C LEU A 191 -10.84 10.85 -24.47
N ASP A 192 -11.11 11.63 -25.53
CA ASP A 192 -11.40 13.07 -25.42
C ASP A 192 -12.62 13.30 -24.52
N ALA A 193 -13.68 12.47 -24.62
CA ALA A 193 -14.85 12.54 -23.75
C ALA A 193 -14.53 12.22 -22.28
N GLU A 194 -13.70 11.21 -22.01
CA GLU A 194 -13.27 10.89 -20.63
C GLU A 194 -12.41 12.00 -20.01
N VAL A 195 -11.55 12.65 -20.80
CA VAL A 195 -10.76 13.82 -20.35
C VAL A 195 -11.68 15.01 -20.05
N GLU A 196 -12.76 15.19 -20.82
CA GLU A 196 -13.77 16.21 -20.56
C GLU A 196 -14.54 15.91 -19.27
N LEU A 197 -14.98 14.67 -19.06
CA LEU A 197 -15.63 14.24 -17.82
C LEU A 197 -14.69 14.40 -16.61
N LEU A 198 -13.41 14.13 -16.79
CA LEU A 198 -12.38 14.34 -15.77
C LEU A 198 -12.29 15.82 -15.40
N TRP A 199 -12.31 16.74 -16.40
CA TRP A 199 -12.33 18.18 -16.16
C TRP A 199 -13.58 18.63 -15.40
N LEU A 200 -14.72 18.05 -15.67
CA LEU A 200 -16.02 18.40 -15.05
C LEU A 200 -16.27 17.71 -13.71
N THR A 201 -15.37 16.81 -13.28
CA THR A 201 -15.51 16.09 -12.01
C THR A 201 -14.71 16.80 -10.92
N ASP A 202 -15.32 17.07 -9.76
CA ASP A 202 -14.61 17.66 -8.63
C ASP A 202 -13.54 16.70 -8.07
N GLU A 203 -12.34 17.20 -7.86
CA GLU A 203 -11.19 16.47 -7.32
C GLU A 203 -11.25 16.38 -5.80
N VAL A 204 -11.67 17.45 -5.16
CA VAL A 204 -11.75 17.57 -3.69
C VAL A 204 -13.21 17.34 -3.27
N ARG A 205 -13.39 16.66 -2.14
CA ARG A 205 -14.73 16.45 -1.55
C ARG A 205 -15.15 17.69 -0.75
N ASP A 206 -16.43 18.03 -0.82
CA ASP A 206 -17.00 19.09 0.01
C ASP A 206 -17.13 18.65 1.48
N ASP A 207 -17.36 17.36 1.72
CA ASP A 207 -17.47 16.78 3.06
C ASP A 207 -16.25 15.92 3.41
N ARG A 208 -15.94 15.87 4.70
CA ARG A 208 -14.91 14.96 5.22
C ARG A 208 -15.37 13.51 5.04
N PRO A 209 -14.55 12.63 4.43
CA PRO A 209 -14.93 11.24 4.27
C PRO A 209 -15.13 10.57 5.63
N THR A 210 -16.18 9.77 5.73
CA THR A 210 -16.43 8.91 6.88
C THR A 210 -15.55 7.64 6.79
N VAL A 211 -15.41 6.92 7.91
CA VAL A 211 -14.75 5.60 7.90
C VAL A 211 -15.43 4.66 6.89
N MET A 212 -16.76 4.74 6.74
CA MET A 212 -17.50 3.89 5.81
C MET A 212 -17.29 4.25 4.32
N ASP A 213 -16.89 5.48 4.01
CA ASP A 213 -16.43 5.86 2.66
C ASP A 213 -15.06 5.24 2.36
N GLU A 214 -14.16 5.23 3.33
CA GLU A 214 -12.87 4.56 3.22
C GLU A 214 -13.05 3.04 3.06
N VAL A 215 -13.93 2.41 3.84
CA VAL A 215 -14.33 1.00 3.71
C VAL A 215 -14.84 0.70 2.29
N SER A 216 -15.72 1.57 1.76
CA SER A 216 -16.27 1.40 0.42
C SER A 216 -15.19 1.45 -0.67
N THR A 217 -14.13 2.24 -0.47
CA THR A 217 -12.99 2.32 -1.38
C THR A 217 -12.15 1.04 -1.32
N VAL A 218 -11.85 0.52 -0.13
CA VAL A 218 -11.10 -0.74 0.03
C VAL A 218 -11.86 -1.92 -0.58
N ILE A 219 -13.16 -2.00 -0.35
CA ILE A 219 -14.01 -3.06 -0.95
C ILE A 219 -14.01 -2.95 -2.48
N TRP A 220 -14.05 -1.74 -3.04
CA TRP A 220 -13.94 -1.55 -4.47
C TRP A 220 -12.62 -2.12 -5.04
N TYR A 221 -11.47 -1.89 -4.38
CA TYR A 221 -10.20 -2.51 -4.79
C TYR A 221 -10.26 -4.03 -4.67
N LEU A 222 -10.84 -4.55 -3.59
CA LEU A 222 -10.99 -5.99 -3.39
C LEU A 222 -11.75 -6.62 -4.57
N GLU A 223 -12.97 -6.14 -4.85
CA GLU A 223 -13.87 -6.70 -5.87
C GLU A 223 -13.34 -6.54 -7.30
N THR A 224 -12.77 -5.37 -7.62
CA THR A 224 -12.47 -5.03 -9.02
C THR A 224 -11.03 -5.33 -9.43
N ARG A 225 -10.13 -5.59 -8.47
CA ARG A 225 -8.68 -5.73 -8.73
C ARG A 225 -8.04 -6.89 -7.98
N LEU A 226 -8.12 -6.90 -6.64
CA LEU A 226 -7.25 -7.73 -5.82
C LEU A 226 -7.61 -9.20 -5.85
N LEU A 227 -8.88 -9.56 -5.93
CA LEU A 227 -9.31 -10.95 -6.05
C LEU A 227 -8.74 -11.60 -7.32
N ASP A 228 -8.94 -10.95 -8.47
CA ASP A 228 -8.43 -11.47 -9.75
C ASP A 228 -6.89 -11.39 -9.82
N ALA A 229 -6.28 -10.32 -9.30
CA ALA A 229 -4.83 -10.16 -9.30
C ALA A 229 -4.13 -11.21 -8.43
N SER A 230 -4.68 -11.53 -7.26
CA SER A 230 -4.13 -12.54 -6.36
C SER A 230 -4.18 -13.94 -6.97
N GLU A 231 -5.29 -14.28 -7.63
CA GLU A 231 -5.43 -15.56 -8.32
C GLU A 231 -4.47 -15.68 -9.50
N ARG A 232 -4.38 -14.64 -10.34
CA ARG A 232 -3.44 -14.63 -11.48
C ARG A 232 -1.99 -14.70 -11.05
N ALA A 233 -1.62 -13.98 -9.98
CA ALA A 233 -0.27 -14.03 -9.43
C ALA A 233 0.06 -15.42 -8.90
N ARG A 234 -0.88 -16.08 -8.17
CA ARG A 234 -0.74 -17.46 -7.69
C ARG A 234 -0.55 -18.43 -8.85
N GLU A 235 -1.40 -18.34 -9.88
CA GLU A 235 -1.34 -19.22 -11.06
C GLU A 235 -0.02 -19.05 -11.82
N ALA A 236 0.41 -17.81 -12.05
CA ALA A 236 1.70 -17.53 -12.69
C ALA A 236 2.87 -18.13 -11.88
N PHE A 237 2.76 -18.11 -10.56
CA PHE A 237 3.77 -18.66 -9.67
C PHE A 237 3.85 -20.18 -9.76
N VAL A 238 2.71 -20.86 -9.75
CA VAL A 238 2.64 -22.35 -9.91
C VAL A 238 3.15 -22.77 -11.30
N ARG A 239 2.66 -22.11 -12.36
CA ARG A 239 3.10 -22.42 -13.74
C ARG A 239 4.61 -22.22 -13.93
N SER A 240 5.16 -21.11 -13.37
CA SER A 240 6.60 -20.84 -13.47
C SER A 240 7.43 -21.92 -12.78
N PHE A 241 6.96 -22.46 -11.66
CA PHE A 241 7.59 -23.59 -10.99
C PHE A 241 7.51 -24.86 -11.83
N GLU A 242 6.31 -25.23 -12.31
CA GLU A 242 6.10 -26.43 -13.13
C GLU A 242 6.98 -26.40 -14.40
N ASP A 243 7.02 -25.23 -15.08
CA ASP A 243 7.79 -25.06 -16.33
C ASP A 243 9.31 -25.09 -16.09
N GLU A 244 9.83 -24.41 -15.06
CA GLU A 244 11.29 -24.33 -14.86
C GLU A 244 11.89 -25.60 -14.25
N PHE A 245 11.10 -26.37 -13.47
CA PHE A 245 11.57 -27.62 -12.87
C PHE A 245 11.11 -28.87 -13.62
N ASP A 246 10.31 -28.74 -14.68
CA ASP A 246 9.73 -29.83 -15.47
C ASP A 246 8.95 -30.85 -14.60
N VAL A 247 8.05 -30.32 -13.76
CA VAL A 247 7.24 -31.11 -12.82
C VAL A 247 5.78 -30.63 -12.86
N THR A 248 4.86 -31.49 -12.41
CA THR A 248 3.47 -31.11 -12.14
C THR A 248 3.20 -31.25 -10.66
N CYS A 249 2.61 -30.22 -10.03
CA CYS A 249 2.38 -30.20 -8.60
C CYS A 249 0.93 -29.83 -8.24
N ASP A 250 0.08 -30.85 -8.06
CA ASP A 250 -1.34 -30.63 -7.72
C ASP A 250 -1.53 -29.97 -6.34
N ARG A 251 -0.59 -30.19 -5.40
CA ARG A 251 -0.63 -29.58 -4.06
C ARG A 251 -0.55 -28.04 -4.09
N LEU A 252 0.21 -27.48 -5.03
CA LEU A 252 0.35 -26.02 -5.16
C LEU A 252 -0.90 -25.34 -5.72
N ARG A 253 -1.79 -26.09 -6.39
CA ARG A 253 -2.99 -25.51 -7.01
C ARG A 253 -4.00 -24.98 -6.00
N HIS A 254 -4.04 -25.58 -4.81
CA HIS A 254 -4.90 -25.12 -3.71
C HIS A 254 -4.10 -24.42 -2.61
N ALA A 255 -2.80 -24.22 -2.80
CA ALA A 255 -2.00 -23.46 -1.86
C ALA A 255 -2.43 -21.98 -1.85
N VAL A 256 -2.37 -21.36 -0.68
CA VAL A 256 -2.72 -19.97 -0.46
C VAL A 256 -1.49 -19.19 0.01
N PRO A 257 -0.57 -18.88 -0.91
CA PRO A 257 0.64 -18.13 -0.56
C PRO A 257 0.35 -16.66 -0.25
N LEU A 258 -0.84 -16.17 -0.62
CA LEU A 258 -1.23 -14.77 -0.55
C LEU A 258 -2.63 -14.62 0.04
N THR A 259 -2.77 -13.73 1.02
CA THR A 259 -4.06 -13.30 1.57
C THR A 259 -4.08 -11.79 1.75
N ILE A 260 -5.25 -11.17 1.55
CA ILE A 260 -5.38 -9.71 1.67
C ILE A 260 -5.78 -9.35 3.08
N GLY A 261 -5.05 -8.43 3.71
CA GLY A 261 -5.39 -7.83 4.99
C GLY A 261 -6.03 -6.45 4.84
N ASN A 262 -6.70 -5.99 5.89
CA ASN A 262 -7.32 -4.66 5.94
C ASN A 262 -7.29 -4.07 7.34
N TRP A 263 -6.95 -2.78 7.45
CA TRP A 263 -7.01 -1.99 8.67
C TRP A 263 -8.21 -1.04 8.75
N VAL A 264 -8.79 -0.72 7.59
CA VAL A 264 -9.90 0.24 7.53
C VAL A 264 -11.11 -0.32 8.25
N GLY A 265 -11.62 0.43 9.21
CA GLY A 265 -12.69 -0.02 10.10
C GLY A 265 -12.25 -0.89 11.29
N GLY A 266 -10.94 -1.22 11.39
CA GLY A 266 -10.36 -1.98 12.51
C GLY A 266 -9.34 -1.18 13.35
N ASP A 267 -8.78 -0.10 12.79
CA ASP A 267 -7.76 0.72 13.44
C ASP A 267 -8.37 1.86 14.26
N ARG A 268 -8.37 1.71 15.59
CA ARG A 268 -8.90 2.70 16.56
C ARG A 268 -7.84 3.64 17.09
N ASP A 269 -6.57 3.35 16.88
CA ASP A 269 -5.50 4.18 17.43
C ASP A 269 -5.57 5.62 16.88
N GLY A 270 -6.08 6.51 17.73
CA GLY A 270 -6.30 7.91 17.43
C GLY A 270 -7.35 8.19 16.35
N ASN A 271 -8.28 7.27 16.10
CA ASN A 271 -9.47 7.50 15.27
C ASN A 271 -10.75 7.16 16.07
N PRO A 272 -11.38 8.14 16.72
CA PRO A 272 -12.56 7.91 17.56
C PRO A 272 -13.81 7.49 16.77
N PHE A 273 -13.78 7.60 15.44
CA PHE A 273 -14.88 7.22 14.56
C PHE A 273 -14.91 5.72 14.22
N VAL A 274 -13.84 4.97 14.57
CA VAL A 274 -13.81 3.52 14.41
C VAL A 274 -14.41 2.87 15.67
N THR A 275 -15.73 2.68 15.64
CA THR A 275 -16.48 2.03 16.75
C THR A 275 -16.61 0.51 16.50
N PRO A 276 -17.03 -0.29 17.52
CA PRO A 276 -17.33 -1.71 17.34
C PRO A 276 -18.38 -1.98 16.24
N GLU A 277 -19.39 -1.10 16.11
CA GLU A 277 -20.42 -1.19 15.07
C GLU A 277 -19.84 -0.97 13.68
N VAL A 278 -18.93 0.01 13.52
CA VAL A 278 -18.22 0.26 12.27
C VAL A 278 -17.36 -0.95 11.89
N THR A 279 -16.70 -1.58 12.84
CA THR A 279 -15.90 -2.80 12.61
C THR A 279 -16.78 -3.95 12.12
N MET A 280 -17.93 -4.17 12.79
CA MET A 280 -18.89 -5.18 12.36
C MET A 280 -19.45 -4.91 10.96
N ALA A 281 -19.88 -3.67 10.69
CA ALA A 281 -20.41 -3.27 9.38
C ALA A 281 -19.35 -3.44 8.27
N THR A 282 -18.08 -3.11 8.57
CA THR A 282 -16.95 -3.31 7.66
C THR A 282 -16.78 -4.79 7.30
N ALA A 283 -16.75 -5.67 8.28
CA ALA A 283 -16.64 -7.11 8.08
C ALA A 283 -17.83 -7.67 7.26
N ARG A 284 -19.05 -7.25 7.56
CA ARG A 284 -20.26 -7.67 6.83
C ARG A 284 -20.25 -7.20 5.37
N ARG A 285 -19.79 -5.97 5.09
CA ARG A 285 -19.65 -5.48 3.70
C ARG A 285 -18.63 -6.28 2.91
N ALA A 286 -17.50 -6.64 3.51
CA ALA A 286 -16.51 -7.50 2.86
C ALA A 286 -17.06 -8.90 2.59
N SER A 287 -17.78 -9.47 3.57
CA SER A 287 -18.47 -10.75 3.40
C SER A 287 -19.51 -10.71 2.28
N PHE A 288 -20.31 -9.64 2.22
CA PHE A 288 -21.30 -9.46 1.16
C PHE A 288 -20.64 -9.37 -0.22
N ALA A 289 -19.50 -8.71 -0.35
CA ALA A 289 -18.73 -8.58 -1.58
C ALA A 289 -18.20 -9.94 -2.06
N ILE A 290 -17.48 -10.67 -1.20
CA ILE A 290 -16.88 -11.96 -1.58
C ILE A 290 -17.93 -13.02 -1.91
N LEU A 291 -19.04 -13.08 -1.18
CA LEU A 291 -20.16 -13.98 -1.48
C LEU A 291 -20.82 -13.64 -2.83
N GLY A 292 -20.82 -12.35 -3.21
CA GLY A 292 -21.21 -11.94 -4.57
C GLY A 292 -20.32 -12.55 -5.63
N ARG A 293 -19.00 -12.43 -5.45
CA ARG A 293 -18.01 -13.01 -6.38
C ARG A 293 -18.13 -14.54 -6.49
N TYR A 294 -18.37 -15.24 -5.38
CA TYR A 294 -18.61 -16.71 -5.44
C TYR A 294 -19.89 -17.06 -6.18
N ALA A 295 -20.97 -16.28 -5.99
CA ALA A 295 -22.22 -16.52 -6.72
C ALA A 295 -22.08 -16.29 -8.23
N GLU A 296 -21.28 -15.31 -8.65
CA GLU A 296 -20.91 -15.05 -10.05
C GLU A 296 -20.07 -16.19 -10.62
N ALA A 297 -18.98 -16.58 -9.95
CA ALA A 297 -18.11 -17.67 -10.38
C ALA A 297 -18.87 -19.00 -10.50
N LEU A 298 -19.74 -19.32 -9.53
CA LEU A 298 -20.61 -20.50 -9.61
C LEU A 298 -21.60 -20.39 -10.79
N GLY A 299 -22.09 -19.18 -11.12
CA GLY A 299 -22.91 -18.94 -12.30
C GLY A 299 -22.18 -19.28 -13.60
N GLU A 300 -20.93 -18.82 -13.75
CA GLU A 300 -20.07 -19.16 -14.89
C GLU A 300 -19.81 -20.66 -14.99
N LEU A 301 -19.59 -21.32 -13.86
CA LEU A 301 -19.39 -22.78 -13.82
C LEU A 301 -20.65 -23.55 -14.21
N VAL A 302 -21.84 -23.10 -13.81
CA VAL A 302 -23.13 -23.67 -14.26
C VAL A 302 -23.28 -23.60 -15.77
N GLU A 303 -22.82 -22.52 -16.41
CA GLU A 303 -22.85 -22.40 -17.87
C GLU A 303 -21.83 -23.31 -18.57
N ARG A 304 -20.61 -23.41 -18.01
CA ARG A 304 -19.48 -24.11 -18.62
C ARG A 304 -19.50 -25.62 -18.41
N LEU A 305 -19.93 -26.11 -17.24
CA LEU A 305 -19.81 -27.52 -16.85
C LEU A 305 -21.10 -28.31 -17.12
N SER A 306 -21.44 -28.44 -18.39
CA SER A 306 -22.50 -29.31 -18.90
C SER A 306 -22.00 -30.77 -19.06
N VAL A 307 -21.71 -31.43 -17.93
CA VAL A 307 -21.12 -32.76 -17.89
C VAL A 307 -22.23 -33.80 -17.90
N SER A 308 -22.28 -34.63 -18.97
CA SER A 308 -23.29 -35.66 -19.13
C SER A 308 -23.01 -36.90 -18.27
N ALA A 309 -23.99 -37.32 -17.49
CA ALA A 309 -23.93 -38.56 -16.70
C ALA A 309 -23.74 -39.84 -17.55
N ALA A 310 -24.02 -39.77 -18.86
CA ALA A 310 -23.80 -40.89 -19.78
C ALA A 310 -22.32 -41.02 -20.21
N LEU A 311 -21.55 -39.94 -20.08
CA LEU A 311 -20.14 -39.90 -20.47
C LEU A 311 -19.20 -39.89 -19.24
N ALA A 312 -19.64 -39.30 -18.14
CA ALA A 312 -18.95 -39.26 -16.86
C ALA A 312 -19.95 -39.66 -15.77
N GLU A 313 -19.84 -40.88 -15.27
CA GLU A 313 -20.74 -41.39 -14.22
C GLU A 313 -20.58 -40.54 -12.94
N PRO A 314 -21.69 -40.01 -12.38
CA PRO A 314 -21.61 -39.20 -11.18
C PRO A 314 -21.24 -40.03 -9.95
N GLY A 315 -20.31 -39.53 -9.17
CA GLY A 315 -19.91 -40.12 -7.89
C GLY A 315 -21.07 -40.12 -6.88
N ARG A 316 -21.09 -41.13 -5.96
CA ARG A 316 -22.14 -41.27 -4.94
C ARG A 316 -22.25 -40.01 -4.06
N ASP A 317 -21.12 -39.43 -3.71
CA ASP A 317 -21.07 -38.26 -2.82
C ASP A 317 -21.61 -36.99 -3.50
N LEU A 318 -21.42 -36.83 -4.83
CA LEU A 318 -22.05 -35.78 -5.61
C LEU A 318 -23.58 -35.94 -5.66
N LEU A 319 -24.07 -37.17 -5.80
CA LEU A 319 -25.50 -37.45 -5.76
C LEU A 319 -26.10 -37.20 -4.38
N ALA A 320 -25.42 -37.61 -3.31
CA ALA A 320 -25.80 -37.29 -1.94
C ALA A 320 -25.86 -35.80 -1.65
N LEU A 321 -24.91 -35.02 -2.21
CA LEU A 321 -24.94 -33.55 -2.17
C LEU A 321 -26.22 -32.99 -2.82
N ILE A 322 -26.58 -33.50 -4.00
CA ILE A 322 -27.80 -33.06 -4.72
C ILE A 322 -29.06 -33.41 -3.91
N GLU A 323 -29.13 -34.62 -3.33
CA GLU A 323 -30.27 -35.06 -2.51
C GLU A 323 -30.42 -34.20 -1.25
N ARG A 324 -29.30 -33.92 -0.55
CA ARG A 324 -29.28 -33.02 0.62
C ARG A 324 -29.81 -31.63 0.26
N ASP A 325 -29.27 -31.04 -0.81
CA ASP A 325 -29.63 -29.69 -1.21
C ASP A 325 -30.99 -29.57 -1.88
N ALA A 326 -31.53 -30.68 -2.46
CA ALA A 326 -32.91 -30.74 -2.93
C ALA A 326 -33.94 -30.64 -1.80
N ILE A 327 -33.60 -31.20 -0.62
CA ILE A 327 -34.44 -31.05 0.60
C ILE A 327 -34.37 -29.62 1.13
N LEU A 328 -33.17 -28.99 1.12
CA LEU A 328 -32.96 -27.64 1.60
C LEU A 328 -33.56 -26.57 0.68
N LEU A 329 -33.57 -26.81 -0.63
CA LEU A 329 -33.94 -25.86 -1.68
C LEU A 329 -34.95 -26.46 -2.66
N PRO A 330 -36.15 -26.93 -2.20
CA PRO A 330 -37.08 -27.69 -3.03
C PRO A 330 -37.53 -26.91 -4.29
N ASP A 331 -37.79 -25.62 -4.17
CA ASP A 331 -38.20 -24.77 -5.28
C ASP A 331 -37.10 -24.66 -6.38
N VAL A 332 -35.85 -24.49 -5.98
CA VAL A 332 -34.71 -24.44 -6.90
C VAL A 332 -34.48 -25.78 -7.58
N TYR A 333 -34.57 -26.87 -6.82
CA TYR A 333 -34.42 -28.20 -7.33
C TYR A 333 -35.52 -28.55 -8.36
N GLU A 334 -36.80 -28.34 -8.03
CA GLU A 334 -37.92 -28.60 -8.92
C GLU A 334 -37.86 -27.79 -10.23
N ALA A 335 -37.44 -26.52 -10.15
CA ALA A 335 -37.28 -25.68 -11.32
C ALA A 335 -36.18 -26.17 -12.29
N ASN A 336 -35.16 -26.86 -11.79
CA ASN A 336 -33.94 -27.20 -12.55
C ASN A 336 -33.80 -28.70 -12.84
N ARG A 337 -34.43 -29.64 -12.06
CA ARG A 337 -34.18 -31.07 -12.14
C ARG A 337 -34.52 -31.70 -13.51
N ARG A 338 -35.55 -31.23 -14.20
CA ARG A 338 -35.92 -31.75 -15.52
C ARG A 338 -34.92 -31.32 -16.58
N ARG A 339 -34.49 -30.07 -16.56
CA ARG A 339 -33.51 -29.50 -17.50
C ARG A 339 -32.14 -30.13 -17.35
N ASN A 340 -31.71 -30.39 -16.11
CA ASN A 340 -30.38 -30.92 -15.77
C ASN A 340 -30.45 -32.43 -15.43
N ALA A 341 -31.49 -33.18 -15.86
CA ALA A 341 -31.66 -34.58 -15.50
C ALA A 341 -30.47 -35.48 -15.91
N LYS A 342 -29.73 -35.11 -16.95
CA LYS A 342 -28.53 -35.80 -17.42
C LYS A 342 -27.24 -35.08 -17.09
N GLU A 343 -27.30 -33.99 -16.30
CA GLU A 343 -26.16 -33.09 -16.00
C GLU A 343 -26.06 -32.83 -14.48
N PRO A 344 -25.72 -33.89 -13.69
CA PRO A 344 -25.69 -33.81 -12.23
C PRO A 344 -24.70 -32.76 -11.71
N VAL A 345 -23.56 -32.56 -12.36
CA VAL A 345 -22.57 -31.52 -11.99
C VAL A 345 -23.20 -30.14 -12.10
N ARG A 346 -23.91 -29.83 -13.18
CA ARG A 346 -24.61 -28.57 -13.35
C ARG A 346 -25.70 -28.35 -12.31
N LEU A 347 -26.45 -29.42 -11.99
CA LEU A 347 -27.50 -29.36 -10.97
C LEU A 347 -26.92 -29.07 -9.59
N ALA A 348 -25.83 -29.76 -9.20
CA ALA A 348 -25.12 -29.52 -7.97
C ALA A 348 -24.64 -28.06 -7.86
N LEU A 349 -23.95 -27.55 -8.90
CA LEU A 349 -23.47 -26.14 -8.94
C LEU A 349 -24.63 -25.15 -8.88
N THR A 350 -25.80 -25.44 -9.48
CA THR A 350 -26.99 -24.59 -9.39
C THR A 350 -27.51 -24.49 -7.95
N LEU A 351 -27.54 -25.61 -7.23
CA LEU A 351 -27.96 -25.67 -5.83
C LEU A 351 -26.93 -24.96 -4.92
N MET A 352 -25.63 -25.21 -5.12
CA MET A 352 -24.54 -24.52 -4.40
C MET A 352 -24.62 -23.00 -4.60
N ARG A 353 -24.85 -22.53 -5.82
CA ARG A 353 -25.04 -21.11 -6.12
C ARG A 353 -26.22 -20.54 -5.34
N ALA A 354 -27.34 -21.23 -5.29
CA ALA A 354 -28.51 -20.79 -4.54
C ALA A 354 -28.21 -20.68 -3.02
N ARG A 355 -27.45 -21.61 -2.45
CA ARG A 355 -26.99 -21.56 -1.06
C ARG A 355 -26.06 -20.36 -0.80
N VAL A 356 -25.10 -20.08 -1.70
CA VAL A 356 -24.23 -18.89 -1.59
C VAL A 356 -25.04 -17.60 -1.64
N VAL A 357 -26.03 -17.52 -2.55
CA VAL A 357 -26.95 -16.37 -2.62
C VAL A 357 -27.76 -16.22 -1.33
N ALA A 358 -28.23 -17.32 -0.73
CA ALA A 358 -28.90 -17.30 0.57
C ALA A 358 -27.96 -16.81 1.69
N THR A 359 -26.70 -17.27 1.68
CA THR A 359 -25.67 -16.81 2.64
C THR A 359 -25.44 -15.30 2.51
N ARG A 360 -25.33 -14.79 1.28
CA ARG A 360 -25.17 -13.35 0.99
C ARG A 360 -26.39 -12.55 1.47
N ARG A 361 -27.60 -13.05 1.28
CA ARG A 361 -28.84 -12.44 1.77
C ARG A 361 -28.89 -12.40 3.31
N ARG A 362 -28.45 -13.49 3.95
CA ARG A 362 -28.32 -13.55 5.43
C ARG A 362 -27.38 -12.47 5.94
N THR A 363 -26.20 -12.29 5.34
CA THR A 363 -25.24 -11.24 5.70
C THR A 363 -25.85 -9.84 5.57
N ALA A 364 -26.52 -9.55 4.45
CA ALA A 364 -27.18 -8.26 4.22
C ALA A 364 -28.33 -7.99 5.21
N ALA A 365 -29.08 -9.02 5.59
CA ALA A 365 -30.17 -8.88 6.54
C ALA A 365 -29.67 -8.64 7.97
N ARG A 366 -28.59 -9.33 8.37
CA ARG A 366 -27.92 -9.08 9.67
C ARG A 366 -27.34 -7.66 9.74
N ASP A 367 -26.77 -7.17 8.66
CA ASP A 367 -26.27 -5.79 8.57
C ASP A 367 -27.42 -4.76 8.74
N ALA A 368 -28.61 -5.07 8.20
CA ALA A 368 -29.82 -4.27 8.35
C ALA A 368 -30.61 -4.53 9.65
N GLY A 369 -30.08 -5.33 10.58
CA GLY A 369 -30.74 -5.68 11.85
C GLY A 369 -32.03 -6.51 11.68
N ARG A 370 -32.19 -7.24 10.56
CA ARG A 370 -33.38 -8.04 10.24
C ARG A 370 -33.16 -9.50 10.53
N ALA A 371 -34.17 -10.17 11.09
CA ALA A 371 -34.17 -11.61 11.25
C ALA A 371 -34.36 -12.31 9.90
N VAL A 372 -33.60 -13.39 9.64
CA VAL A 372 -33.69 -14.21 8.44
C VAL A 372 -33.61 -15.67 8.80
N SER A 373 -34.35 -16.53 8.06
CA SER A 373 -34.20 -17.99 8.14
C SER A 373 -32.81 -18.38 7.63
N GLU A 374 -32.09 -19.16 8.41
CA GLU A 374 -30.70 -19.54 8.13
C GLU A 374 -30.58 -20.94 7.48
N SER A 375 -31.71 -21.68 7.36
CA SER A 375 -31.72 -23.10 7.00
C SER A 375 -31.13 -23.42 5.62
N THR A 376 -31.20 -22.47 4.67
CA THR A 376 -30.72 -22.66 3.29
C THR A 376 -29.32 -22.11 3.05
N ALA A 377 -28.76 -21.33 3.97
CA ALA A 377 -27.44 -20.73 3.83
C ALA A 377 -26.32 -21.71 4.19
N TYR A 378 -25.12 -21.48 3.66
CA TYR A 378 -23.94 -22.19 4.15
C TYR A 378 -23.60 -21.78 5.60
N GLY A 379 -23.26 -22.77 6.41
CA GLY A 379 -22.82 -22.54 7.80
C GLY A 379 -21.39 -22.00 7.87
N SER A 380 -20.51 -22.39 6.95
CA SER A 380 -19.11 -21.95 6.91
C SER A 380 -18.54 -22.05 5.48
N ALA A 381 -17.43 -21.36 5.25
CA ALA A 381 -16.67 -21.47 4.00
C ALA A 381 -16.12 -22.89 3.77
N ALA A 382 -15.75 -23.58 4.84
CA ALA A 382 -15.29 -24.98 4.75
C ALA A 382 -16.38 -25.94 4.25
N GLU A 383 -17.66 -25.64 4.47
CA GLU A 383 -18.75 -26.41 3.89
C GLU A 383 -18.83 -26.20 2.37
N LEU A 384 -18.74 -24.97 1.90
CA LEU A 384 -18.71 -24.67 0.47
C LEU A 384 -17.48 -25.31 -0.20
N GLU A 385 -16.31 -25.23 0.43
CA GLU A 385 -15.08 -25.83 -0.07
C GLU A 385 -15.23 -27.36 -0.24
N ARG A 386 -15.78 -28.05 0.75
CA ARG A 386 -16.05 -29.48 0.65
C ARG A 386 -16.99 -29.82 -0.51
N ASP A 387 -18.04 -29.04 -0.72
CA ASP A 387 -18.98 -29.25 -1.82
C ASP A 387 -18.27 -29.03 -3.18
N LEU A 388 -17.38 -28.04 -3.30
CA LEU A 388 -16.57 -27.81 -4.50
C LEU A 388 -15.59 -28.96 -4.76
N LEU A 389 -14.98 -29.53 -3.71
CA LEU A 389 -14.08 -30.68 -3.83
C LEU A 389 -14.81 -31.91 -4.37
N LEU A 390 -16.09 -32.13 -4.03
CA LEU A 390 -16.89 -33.22 -4.61
C LEU A 390 -17.12 -33.04 -6.12
N VAL A 391 -17.34 -31.80 -6.57
CA VAL A 391 -17.44 -31.50 -8.01
C VAL A 391 -16.09 -31.75 -8.69
N ARG A 392 -14.98 -31.31 -8.08
CA ARG A 392 -13.62 -31.58 -8.58
C ARG A 392 -13.34 -33.07 -8.71
N GLU A 393 -13.65 -33.84 -7.69
CA GLU A 393 -13.46 -35.29 -7.65
C GLU A 393 -14.26 -35.99 -8.76
N ASN A 394 -15.49 -35.57 -8.99
CA ASN A 394 -16.29 -36.09 -10.08
C ASN A 394 -15.64 -35.86 -11.45
N LEU A 395 -15.10 -34.67 -11.72
CA LEU A 395 -14.38 -34.35 -12.96
C LEU A 395 -13.09 -35.17 -13.09
N THR A 396 -12.31 -35.27 -12.03
CA THR A 396 -11.01 -35.98 -12.06
C THR A 396 -11.18 -37.48 -12.19
N SER A 397 -12.19 -38.06 -11.56
CA SER A 397 -12.56 -39.49 -11.69
C SER A 397 -13.00 -39.85 -13.12
N ALA A 398 -13.59 -38.89 -13.83
CA ALA A 398 -13.92 -39.03 -15.25
C ALA A 398 -12.71 -38.78 -16.19
N GLY A 399 -11.49 -38.57 -15.64
CA GLY A 399 -10.29 -38.28 -16.41
C GLY A 399 -10.16 -36.81 -16.86
N ALA A 400 -11.08 -35.95 -16.44
CA ALA A 400 -11.13 -34.54 -16.86
C ALA A 400 -10.30 -33.60 -15.95
N MET A 401 -9.05 -33.99 -15.66
CA MET A 401 -8.14 -33.24 -14.79
C MET A 401 -7.93 -31.80 -15.27
N GLN A 402 -7.68 -31.58 -16.55
CA GLN A 402 -7.47 -30.26 -17.12
C GLN A 402 -8.69 -29.34 -16.95
N ALA A 403 -9.90 -29.92 -17.11
CA ALA A 403 -11.13 -29.19 -16.90
C ALA A 403 -11.30 -28.80 -15.43
N ALA A 404 -11.01 -29.70 -14.48
CA ALA A 404 -11.04 -29.41 -13.06
C ALA A 404 -10.06 -28.27 -12.71
N GLN A 405 -8.81 -28.36 -13.18
CA GLN A 405 -7.77 -27.36 -12.96
C GLN A 405 -8.11 -25.98 -13.53
N ALA A 406 -8.74 -25.93 -14.71
CA ALA A 406 -9.08 -24.68 -15.38
C ALA A 406 -10.39 -24.03 -14.90
N THR A 407 -11.22 -24.75 -14.11
CA THR A 407 -12.57 -24.27 -13.76
C THR A 407 -12.83 -24.28 -12.25
N ILE A 408 -12.66 -25.41 -11.57
CA ILE A 408 -13.00 -25.56 -10.15
C ILE A 408 -11.86 -25.14 -9.24
N ASP A 409 -10.60 -25.50 -9.55
CA ASP A 409 -9.46 -25.23 -8.69
C ASP A 409 -9.26 -23.73 -8.40
N PRO A 410 -9.46 -22.78 -9.34
CA PRO A 410 -9.41 -21.36 -9.03
C PRO A 410 -10.44 -20.92 -7.98
N LEU A 411 -11.67 -21.47 -8.05
CA LEU A 411 -12.71 -21.14 -7.08
C LEU A 411 -12.42 -21.78 -5.71
N ILE A 412 -11.90 -23.01 -5.66
CA ILE A 412 -11.47 -23.64 -4.40
C ILE A 412 -10.37 -22.80 -3.75
N ALA A 413 -9.35 -22.41 -4.51
CA ALA A 413 -8.26 -21.57 -4.03
C ALA A 413 -8.76 -20.22 -3.49
N MET A 414 -9.71 -19.59 -4.19
CA MET A 414 -10.33 -18.33 -3.77
C MET A 414 -11.12 -18.50 -2.46
N VAL A 415 -11.92 -19.57 -2.32
CA VAL A 415 -12.67 -19.86 -1.08
C VAL A 415 -11.71 -20.16 0.07
N HIS A 416 -10.64 -20.89 -0.16
CA HIS A 416 -9.61 -21.19 0.82
C HIS A 416 -8.86 -19.91 1.28
N ALA A 417 -8.53 -19.00 0.33
CA ALA A 417 -7.84 -17.75 0.64
C ALA A 417 -8.72 -16.76 1.42
N HIS A 418 -9.96 -16.56 0.96
CA HIS A 418 -10.83 -15.46 1.37
C HIS A 418 -12.03 -15.86 2.24
N GLY A 419 -12.31 -17.16 2.41
CA GLY A 419 -13.41 -17.65 3.24
C GLY A 419 -14.73 -16.94 2.96
N PHE A 420 -15.52 -16.67 3.99
CA PHE A 420 -16.67 -15.76 3.91
C PHE A 420 -16.36 -14.35 4.37
N HIS A 421 -15.09 -14.04 4.68
CA HIS A 421 -14.66 -12.75 5.20
C HIS A 421 -14.11 -11.78 4.14
N GLY A 422 -13.69 -12.27 2.96
CA GLY A 422 -13.14 -11.47 1.87
C GLY A 422 -11.70 -11.00 2.11
N TYR A 423 -11.43 -10.32 3.23
CA TYR A 423 -10.08 -9.96 3.69
C TYR A 423 -9.93 -10.23 5.20
N LEU A 424 -8.68 -10.34 5.66
CA LEU A 424 -8.34 -10.50 7.07
C LEU A 424 -8.32 -9.12 7.73
N MET A 425 -9.21 -8.90 8.69
CA MET A 425 -9.26 -7.63 9.42
C MET A 425 -8.29 -7.66 10.61
N ASP A 426 -7.43 -6.64 10.68
CA ASP A 426 -6.67 -6.34 11.88
C ASP A 426 -7.40 -5.32 12.73
N VAL A 427 -7.48 -5.59 14.03
CA VAL A 427 -8.01 -4.66 15.02
C VAL A 427 -6.85 -4.09 15.81
N ARG A 428 -6.78 -2.76 15.96
CA ARG A 428 -5.70 -2.08 16.69
C ARG A 428 -6.26 -1.09 17.69
N ASP A 429 -5.74 -1.16 18.92
CA ASP A 429 -5.98 -0.19 20.00
C ASP A 429 -4.65 0.22 20.65
N HIS A 430 -4.66 1.38 21.33
CA HIS A 430 -3.53 1.88 22.10
C HIS A 430 -3.38 1.11 23.42
N ALA A 431 -2.13 0.86 23.87
CA ALA A 431 -1.84 0.14 25.12
C ALA A 431 -2.55 0.74 26.34
N ASP A 432 -2.66 2.08 26.42
CA ASP A 432 -3.38 2.73 27.49
C ASP A 432 -4.87 2.41 27.50
N SER A 433 -5.51 2.40 26.31
CA SER A 433 -6.93 2.04 26.17
C SER A 433 -7.19 0.60 26.64
N VAL A 434 -6.28 -0.32 26.32
CA VAL A 434 -6.34 -1.72 26.77
C VAL A 434 -6.17 -1.81 28.31
N ARG A 435 -5.25 -1.01 28.87
CA ARG A 435 -5.02 -0.93 30.32
C ARG A 435 -6.25 -0.40 31.06
N GLU A 436 -6.85 0.66 30.53
CA GLU A 436 -8.10 1.24 31.07
C GLU A 436 -9.27 0.24 31.01
N ALA A 437 -9.37 -0.54 29.94
CA ALA A 437 -10.40 -1.56 29.79
C ALA A 437 -10.31 -2.65 30.86
N VAL A 438 -9.10 -3.14 31.14
CA VAL A 438 -8.86 -4.13 32.22
C VAL A 438 -9.19 -3.54 33.59
N ALA A 439 -8.95 -2.24 33.78
CA ALA A 439 -9.31 -1.53 35.00
C ALA A 439 -10.83 -1.22 35.10
N GLY A 440 -11.64 -1.55 34.09
CA GLY A 440 -13.08 -1.30 34.03
C GLY A 440 -13.48 0.12 33.61
N ASN A 441 -12.54 0.94 33.17
CA ASN A 441 -12.77 2.35 32.83
C ASN A 441 -13.02 2.58 31.33
N ASN A 442 -12.83 1.57 30.47
CA ASN A 442 -13.04 1.69 29.03
C ASN A 442 -13.89 0.52 28.50
N THR A 443 -15.20 0.73 28.43
CA THR A 443 -16.14 -0.28 27.92
C THR A 443 -16.06 -0.47 26.41
N GLY A 444 -15.61 0.53 25.63
CA GLY A 444 -15.50 0.48 24.17
C GLY A 444 -14.53 -0.59 23.68
N VAL A 445 -13.41 -0.79 24.41
CA VAL A 445 -12.47 -1.88 24.09
C VAL A 445 -13.12 -3.24 24.35
N VAL A 446 -13.85 -3.41 25.46
CA VAL A 446 -14.56 -4.66 25.76
C VAL A 446 -15.62 -4.96 24.70
N GLU A 447 -16.39 -3.98 24.26
CA GLU A 447 -17.35 -4.14 23.14
C GLU A 447 -16.64 -4.50 21.83
N THR A 448 -15.41 -4.01 21.61
CA THR A 448 -14.58 -4.40 20.48
C THR A 448 -14.26 -5.89 20.50
N PHE A 449 -13.87 -6.46 21.65
CA PHE A 449 -13.64 -7.90 21.77
C PHE A 449 -14.92 -8.72 21.54
N ARG A 450 -16.08 -8.22 21.97
CA ARG A 450 -17.38 -8.83 21.67
C ARG A 450 -17.70 -8.79 20.18
N ALA A 451 -17.40 -7.66 19.51
CA ALA A 451 -17.57 -7.53 18.05
C ALA A 451 -16.63 -8.50 17.29
N ILE A 452 -15.36 -8.63 17.70
CA ILE A 452 -14.43 -9.61 17.13
C ILE A 452 -15.03 -11.03 17.22
N ARG A 453 -15.54 -11.41 18.40
CA ARG A 453 -16.17 -12.73 18.59
C ARG A 453 -17.35 -12.92 17.63
N ALA A 454 -18.24 -11.92 17.55
CA ALA A 454 -19.41 -11.99 16.68
C ALA A 454 -19.03 -12.08 15.19
N ILE A 455 -18.00 -11.33 14.74
CA ILE A 455 -17.45 -11.41 13.38
C ILE A 455 -16.93 -12.83 13.11
N GLN A 456 -16.18 -13.39 14.03
CA GLN A 456 -15.64 -14.74 13.88
C GLN A 456 -16.73 -15.82 13.87
N ASP A 457 -17.78 -15.66 14.67
CA ASP A 457 -18.92 -16.57 14.72
C ASP A 457 -19.76 -16.50 13.42
N GLU A 458 -19.84 -15.32 12.77
CA GLU A 458 -20.57 -15.12 11.52
C GLU A 458 -19.79 -15.55 10.26
N MET A 459 -18.46 -15.34 10.22
CA MET A 459 -17.66 -15.41 8.97
C MET A 459 -16.47 -16.34 9.06
N GLY A 460 -16.20 -16.89 10.24
CA GLY A 460 -15.05 -17.75 10.53
C GLY A 460 -13.93 -17.01 11.29
N GLU A 461 -13.13 -17.76 12.02
CA GLU A 461 -12.09 -17.25 12.93
C GLU A 461 -11.12 -16.28 12.25
N ARG A 462 -10.71 -16.59 11.01
CA ARG A 462 -9.75 -15.78 10.26
C ARG A 462 -10.24 -14.35 9.94
N ALA A 463 -11.55 -14.10 10.02
CA ALA A 463 -12.14 -12.81 9.67
C ALA A 463 -11.56 -11.65 10.49
N ALA A 464 -11.29 -11.87 11.80
CA ALA A 464 -10.74 -10.89 12.72
C ALA A 464 -9.99 -11.58 13.87
N SER A 465 -8.90 -12.29 13.56
CA SER A 465 -8.10 -12.97 14.60
C SER A 465 -6.98 -12.11 15.16
N THR A 466 -6.55 -11.06 14.46
CA THR A 466 -5.38 -10.25 14.85
C THR A 466 -5.81 -9.04 15.69
N TYR A 467 -5.24 -8.92 16.89
CA TYR A 467 -5.38 -7.76 17.74
C TYR A 467 -4.02 -7.12 18.03
N ILE A 468 -3.80 -5.91 17.53
CA ILE A 468 -2.54 -5.17 17.60
C ILE A 468 -2.61 -4.17 18.73
N VAL A 469 -1.58 -4.15 19.58
CA VAL A 469 -1.41 -3.16 20.64
C VAL A 469 -0.34 -2.16 20.22
N SER A 470 -0.74 -0.92 19.91
CA SER A 470 0.21 0.15 19.63
C SER A 470 0.87 0.65 20.92
N MET A 471 2.08 1.20 20.79
CA MET A 471 2.88 1.66 21.94
C MET A 471 3.09 0.57 23.00
N THR A 472 3.39 -0.65 22.56
CA THR A 472 3.76 -1.74 23.47
C THR A 472 5.12 -1.44 24.12
N THR A 473 5.15 -1.34 25.45
CA THR A 473 6.34 -1.00 26.24
C THR A 473 6.71 -2.03 27.29
N GLU A 474 5.80 -2.93 27.63
CA GLU A 474 5.97 -3.97 28.66
C GLU A 474 5.24 -5.28 28.31
N PRO A 475 5.69 -6.44 28.84
CA PRO A 475 5.02 -7.73 28.59
C PRO A 475 3.55 -7.75 29.00
N ALA A 476 3.20 -7.02 30.05
CA ALA A 476 1.84 -6.93 30.58
C ALA A 476 0.83 -6.38 29.54
N ASP A 477 1.28 -5.58 28.54
CA ASP A 477 0.37 -5.06 27.52
C ASP A 477 -0.27 -6.18 26.71
N LEU A 478 0.46 -7.24 26.38
CA LEU A 478 -0.07 -8.42 25.68
C LEU A 478 -0.85 -9.36 26.61
N LEU A 479 -0.43 -9.51 27.87
CA LEU A 479 -1.16 -10.32 28.84
C LEU A 479 -2.56 -9.76 29.13
N ARG A 480 -2.73 -8.44 29.11
CA ARG A 480 -4.03 -7.77 29.23
C ARG A 480 -4.97 -8.11 28.06
N VAL A 481 -4.43 -8.21 26.83
CA VAL A 481 -5.21 -8.67 25.67
C VAL A 481 -5.73 -10.09 25.88
N LEU A 482 -4.89 -10.99 26.40
CA LEU A 482 -5.31 -12.36 26.69
C LEU A 482 -6.37 -12.41 27.80
N GLN A 483 -6.31 -11.52 28.79
CA GLN A 483 -7.33 -11.40 29.82
C GLN A 483 -8.68 -10.96 29.22
N LEU A 484 -8.70 -9.86 28.47
CA LEU A 484 -9.93 -9.38 27.81
C LEU A 484 -10.50 -10.41 26.83
N GLY A 485 -9.60 -11.11 26.10
CA GLY A 485 -9.98 -12.23 25.24
C GLY A 485 -10.65 -13.37 26.00
N ALA A 486 -10.16 -13.69 27.20
CA ALA A 486 -10.76 -14.71 28.06
C ALA A 486 -12.13 -14.27 28.57
N ASP A 487 -12.24 -13.03 29.05
CA ASP A 487 -13.48 -12.45 29.55
C ASP A 487 -14.60 -12.42 28.47
N CYS A 488 -14.21 -12.29 27.20
CA CYS A 488 -15.10 -12.30 26.04
C CYS A 488 -15.26 -13.68 25.38
N GLY A 489 -14.59 -14.75 25.90
CA GLY A 489 -14.71 -16.13 25.42
C GLY A 489 -13.97 -16.40 24.12
N LEU A 490 -12.97 -15.57 23.76
CA LEU A 490 -12.08 -15.75 22.61
C LEU A 490 -10.84 -16.59 22.98
N VAL A 491 -10.45 -16.61 24.25
CA VAL A 491 -9.24 -17.25 24.76
C VAL A 491 -9.61 -18.17 25.93
N ARG A 492 -9.16 -19.43 25.92
CA ARG A 492 -9.40 -20.44 26.96
C ARG A 492 -8.09 -21.22 27.19
N LEU A 493 -7.20 -20.64 27.97
CA LEU A 493 -5.86 -21.21 28.20
C LEU A 493 -5.84 -22.23 29.35
N ASP A 494 -6.90 -22.33 30.13
CA ASP A 494 -7.03 -23.30 31.21
C ASP A 494 -7.69 -24.63 30.77
N ASP A 495 -8.23 -24.65 29.53
CA ASP A 495 -8.71 -25.87 28.89
C ASP A 495 -7.53 -26.79 28.52
N ASP A 496 -7.79 -28.08 28.34
CA ASP A 496 -6.82 -29.06 27.85
C ASP A 496 -7.38 -29.78 26.61
N PRO A 497 -6.87 -29.51 25.40
CA PRO A 497 -5.83 -28.56 25.07
C PRO A 497 -6.27 -27.09 25.16
N PRO A 498 -5.33 -26.15 25.41
CA PRO A 498 -5.66 -24.74 25.44
C PRO A 498 -6.11 -24.26 24.06
N THR A 499 -7.12 -23.39 24.02
CA THR A 499 -7.67 -22.83 22.80
C THR A 499 -7.63 -21.31 22.79
N SER A 500 -7.36 -20.73 21.62
CA SER A 500 -7.41 -19.29 21.40
C SER A 500 -7.81 -18.97 19.96
N ARG A 501 -8.72 -18.01 19.80
CA ARG A 501 -9.17 -17.48 18.51
C ARG A 501 -8.55 -16.10 18.24
N LEU A 502 -7.50 -15.71 19.01
CA LEU A 502 -6.94 -14.38 18.97
C LEU A 502 -5.40 -14.42 18.90
N ASP A 503 -4.84 -13.64 18.00
CA ASP A 503 -3.41 -13.37 17.89
C ASP A 503 -3.13 -12.01 18.57
N ALA A 504 -2.42 -12.01 19.70
CA ALA A 504 -1.99 -10.78 20.37
C ALA A 504 -0.68 -10.29 19.74
N VAL A 505 -0.69 -9.13 19.11
CA VAL A 505 0.41 -8.59 18.32
C VAL A 505 0.94 -7.31 18.95
N PRO A 506 2.19 -7.27 19.42
CA PRO A 506 2.82 -6.04 19.87
C PRO A 506 3.19 -5.17 18.67
N LEU A 507 3.07 -3.85 18.81
CA LEU A 507 3.64 -2.87 17.88
C LEU A 507 4.68 -2.03 18.62
N PHE A 508 5.93 -2.12 18.17
CA PHE A 508 7.05 -1.32 18.64
C PHE A 508 7.27 -0.14 17.70
N GLU A 509 7.04 1.08 18.18
CA GLU A 509 6.92 2.26 17.32
C GLU A 509 8.12 3.19 17.38
N THR A 510 8.65 3.49 18.56
CA THR A 510 9.80 4.37 18.72
C THR A 510 11.12 3.61 18.58
N ARG A 511 12.22 4.35 18.38
CA ARG A 511 13.57 3.73 18.42
C ARG A 511 13.79 2.97 19.75
N GLY A 512 13.42 3.60 20.88
CA GLY A 512 13.59 2.98 22.19
C GLY A 512 12.74 1.71 22.38
N ASP A 513 11.56 1.64 21.78
CA ASP A 513 10.71 0.43 21.81
C ASP A 513 11.33 -0.67 20.96
N LEU A 514 11.84 -0.35 19.77
CA LEU A 514 12.54 -1.31 18.91
C LEU A 514 13.77 -1.91 19.61
N GLU A 515 14.55 -1.10 20.31
CA GLU A 515 15.72 -1.57 21.08
C GLU A 515 15.32 -2.51 22.24
N ARG A 516 14.16 -2.28 22.88
CA ARG A 516 13.63 -3.10 23.97
C ARG A 516 12.83 -4.32 23.51
N ALA A 517 12.36 -4.33 22.26
CA ALA A 517 11.46 -5.37 21.74
C ALA A 517 11.97 -6.80 21.99
N PRO A 518 13.26 -7.14 21.75
CA PRO A 518 13.76 -8.48 22.03
C PRO A 518 13.68 -8.87 23.51
N ALA A 519 13.93 -7.95 24.43
CA ALA A 519 13.88 -8.19 25.88
C ALA A 519 12.43 -8.42 26.35
N ILE A 520 11.48 -7.60 25.88
CA ILE A 520 10.04 -7.73 26.16
C ILE A 520 9.52 -9.09 25.67
N MET A 521 9.86 -9.47 24.44
CA MET A 521 9.43 -10.74 23.88
C MET A 521 10.11 -11.94 24.58
N ALA A 522 11.37 -11.82 24.98
CA ALA A 522 12.05 -12.86 25.76
C ALA A 522 11.38 -13.09 27.13
N GLU A 523 10.88 -12.04 27.78
CA GLU A 523 10.14 -12.16 29.03
C GLU A 523 8.78 -12.85 28.80
N LEU A 524 8.02 -12.46 27.77
CA LEU A 524 6.78 -13.13 27.40
C LEU A 524 6.99 -14.62 27.07
N LEU A 525 8.07 -14.97 26.39
CA LEU A 525 8.39 -16.36 26.09
C LEU A 525 8.71 -17.20 27.34
N ARG A 526 9.01 -16.60 28.49
CA ARG A 526 9.17 -17.29 29.78
C ARG A 526 7.86 -17.41 30.54
N ASP A 527 6.86 -16.56 30.22
CA ASP A 527 5.56 -16.60 30.88
C ASP A 527 4.78 -17.86 30.51
N ALA A 528 4.31 -18.63 31.51
CA ALA A 528 3.64 -19.92 31.31
C ALA A 528 2.28 -19.77 30.60
N ARG A 529 1.54 -18.68 30.88
CA ARG A 529 0.24 -18.39 30.27
C ARG A 529 0.43 -18.01 28.80
N TYR A 530 1.45 -17.18 28.52
CA TYR A 530 1.76 -16.80 27.14
C TYR A 530 2.24 -17.99 26.31
N ARG A 531 3.00 -18.91 26.89
CA ARG A 531 3.40 -20.17 26.23
C ARG A 531 2.19 -21.06 25.89
N LYS A 532 1.15 -21.09 26.70
CA LYS A 532 -0.11 -21.77 26.36
C LYS A 532 -0.80 -21.09 25.17
N GLN A 533 -0.82 -19.75 25.14
CA GLN A 533 -1.34 -18.96 24.01
C GLN A 533 -0.63 -19.32 22.71
N LEU A 534 0.69 -19.32 22.71
CA LEU A 534 1.47 -19.66 21.52
C LEU A 534 1.19 -21.08 21.02
N ARG A 535 1.06 -22.07 21.92
CA ARG A 535 0.65 -23.44 21.55
C ARG A 535 -0.74 -23.47 20.93
N ALA A 536 -1.71 -22.77 21.51
CA ALA A 536 -3.06 -22.66 20.97
C ALA A 536 -3.09 -21.99 19.58
N ARG A 537 -2.07 -21.19 19.24
CA ARG A 537 -1.90 -20.51 17.94
C ARG A 537 -0.86 -21.18 17.03
N GLY A 538 -0.59 -22.48 17.22
CA GLY A 538 0.31 -23.25 16.34
C GLY A 538 1.79 -22.90 16.48
N ASN A 539 2.24 -22.41 17.65
CA ASN A 539 3.61 -21.93 17.91
C ASN A 539 4.05 -20.84 16.91
N ALA A 540 3.19 -19.89 16.63
CA ALA A 540 3.48 -18.74 15.79
C ALA A 540 3.25 -17.44 16.56
N GLN A 541 4.06 -16.43 16.26
CA GLN A 541 3.96 -15.08 16.79
C GLN A 541 4.10 -14.05 15.68
N GLU A 542 3.22 -13.06 15.67
CA GLU A 542 3.38 -11.88 14.84
C GLU A 542 3.88 -10.72 15.70
N VAL A 543 4.86 -9.96 15.18
CA VAL A 543 5.37 -8.74 15.81
C VAL A 543 5.36 -7.63 14.77
N MET A 544 4.73 -6.52 15.10
CA MET A 544 4.72 -5.35 14.22
C MET A 544 5.81 -4.37 14.59
N ILE A 545 6.48 -3.83 13.57
CA ILE A 545 7.55 -2.82 13.69
C ILE A 545 7.18 -1.54 12.96
N GLY A 546 7.28 -0.41 13.66
CA GLY A 546 6.88 0.91 13.20
C GLY A 546 8.01 1.63 12.45
N TYR A 547 7.73 2.05 11.21
CA TYR A 547 8.67 2.78 10.37
C TYR A 547 8.49 4.31 10.45
N SER A 548 7.24 4.77 10.40
CA SER A 548 6.94 6.21 10.36
C SER A 548 7.23 6.88 11.68
N ASP A 549 6.80 6.28 12.79
CA ASP A 549 6.97 6.85 14.12
C ASP A 549 8.44 6.78 14.56
N SER A 550 9.15 5.67 14.29
CA SER A 550 10.59 5.58 14.54
C SER A 550 11.40 6.57 13.69
N GLY A 551 11.02 6.79 12.43
CA GLY A 551 11.65 7.78 11.55
C GLY A 551 11.44 9.22 12.04
N LYS A 552 10.24 9.53 12.55
CA LYS A 552 9.94 10.81 13.19
C LYS A 552 10.68 10.97 14.51
N ASP A 553 10.86 9.91 15.29
CA ASP A 553 11.56 9.92 16.60
C ASP A 553 13.08 10.09 16.46
N ALA A 554 13.69 9.44 15.47
CA ALA A 554 15.15 9.27 15.44
C ALA A 554 15.85 9.67 14.12
N GLY A 555 15.09 10.07 13.10
CA GLY A 555 15.64 10.32 11.75
C GLY A 555 15.94 9.03 10.99
N ILE A 556 16.27 9.17 9.70
CA ILE A 556 16.36 8.05 8.76
C ILE A 556 17.46 7.02 9.11
N LEU A 557 18.65 7.47 9.49
CA LEU A 557 19.78 6.57 9.78
C LEU A 557 19.54 5.74 11.03
N ALA A 558 19.20 6.38 12.15
CA ALA A 558 19.01 5.70 13.43
C ALA A 558 17.76 4.81 13.43
N SER A 559 16.67 5.26 12.81
CA SER A 559 15.46 4.46 12.67
C SER A 559 15.71 3.21 11.82
N SER A 560 16.36 3.35 10.64
CA SER A 560 16.65 2.21 9.77
C SER A 560 17.56 1.19 10.43
N TRP A 561 18.55 1.66 11.19
CA TRP A 561 19.44 0.78 11.92
C TRP A 561 18.75 0.05 13.07
N ALA A 562 17.97 0.75 13.90
CA ALA A 562 17.20 0.14 14.98
C ALA A 562 16.21 -0.91 14.47
N LEU A 563 15.54 -0.63 13.33
CA LEU A 563 14.67 -1.60 12.66
C LEU A 563 15.44 -2.86 12.21
N TYR A 564 16.64 -2.68 11.63
CA TYR A 564 17.46 -3.80 11.18
C TYR A 564 17.88 -4.69 12.35
N GLU A 565 18.42 -4.08 13.43
CA GLU A 565 18.87 -4.81 14.62
C GLU A 565 17.69 -5.50 15.35
N ALA A 566 16.56 -4.83 15.51
CA ALA A 566 15.38 -5.42 16.16
C ALA A 566 14.88 -6.66 15.41
N GLN A 567 14.80 -6.59 14.07
CA GLN A 567 14.39 -7.73 13.24
C GLN A 567 15.33 -8.94 13.42
N GLU A 568 16.64 -8.71 13.33
CA GLU A 568 17.65 -9.77 13.48
C GLU A 568 17.61 -10.41 14.86
N GLN A 569 17.51 -9.60 15.92
CA GLN A 569 17.45 -10.09 17.30
C GLN A 569 16.15 -10.86 17.58
N LEU A 570 15.00 -10.36 17.09
CA LEU A 570 13.71 -11.06 17.21
C LEU A 570 13.73 -12.39 16.45
N ALA A 571 14.24 -12.42 15.22
CA ALA A 571 14.32 -13.65 14.43
C ALA A 571 15.18 -14.71 15.14
N ARG A 572 16.31 -14.32 15.73
CA ARG A 572 17.15 -15.20 16.54
C ARG A 572 16.41 -15.72 17.77
N LEU A 573 15.81 -14.83 18.57
CA LEU A 573 15.08 -15.16 19.79
C LEU A 573 13.97 -16.18 19.53
N PHE A 574 13.14 -15.95 18.51
CA PHE A 574 12.03 -16.83 18.17
C PHE A 574 12.50 -18.14 17.54
N GLY A 575 13.59 -18.10 16.74
CA GLY A 575 14.23 -19.28 16.18
C GLY A 575 14.76 -20.21 17.28
N GLU A 576 15.46 -19.69 18.29
CA GLU A 576 15.95 -20.43 19.45
C GLU A 576 14.80 -21.01 20.29
N ALA A 577 13.67 -20.32 20.36
CA ALA A 577 12.49 -20.78 21.07
C ALA A 577 11.64 -21.80 20.29
N GLY A 578 11.95 -22.08 19.01
CA GLY A 578 11.19 -22.97 18.13
C GLY A 578 9.79 -22.41 17.77
N ILE A 579 9.66 -21.08 17.71
CA ILE A 579 8.41 -20.38 17.42
C ILE A 579 8.54 -19.68 16.07
N ALA A 580 7.55 -19.87 15.21
CA ALA A 580 7.52 -19.24 13.90
C ALA A 580 7.20 -17.73 14.04
N LEU A 581 8.17 -16.89 13.69
CA LEU A 581 7.99 -15.44 13.66
C LEU A 581 7.38 -14.98 12.33
N ARG A 582 6.41 -14.07 12.38
CA ARG A 582 6.01 -13.22 11.26
C ARG A 582 6.21 -11.78 11.65
N LEU A 583 7.03 -11.07 10.90
CA LEU A 583 7.17 -9.64 11.05
C LEU A 583 6.10 -8.91 10.23
N PHE A 584 5.46 -7.95 10.86
CA PHE A 584 4.54 -7.03 10.22
C PHE A 584 5.25 -5.68 10.01
N HIS A 585 5.56 -5.40 8.76
CA HIS A 585 6.25 -4.18 8.35
C HIS A 585 5.26 -3.05 8.14
N GLY A 586 5.19 -2.13 9.09
CA GLY A 586 4.50 -0.86 8.94
C GLY A 586 5.30 0.06 8.03
N ARG A 587 5.34 -0.21 6.71
CA ARG A 587 6.04 0.66 5.78
C ARG A 587 5.46 2.06 5.86
N GLY A 588 6.21 2.98 6.41
CA GLY A 588 5.88 4.38 6.54
C GLY A 588 7.01 5.28 6.08
N GLY A 589 6.68 6.52 5.69
CA GLY A 589 7.63 7.56 5.40
C GLY A 589 8.03 7.69 3.94
N SER A 590 8.54 8.86 3.61
CA SER A 590 8.94 9.30 2.27
C SER A 590 9.98 8.40 1.59
N THR A 591 10.74 7.65 2.35
CA THR A 591 11.88 6.85 1.89
C THR A 591 11.52 5.52 1.22
N GLY A 592 10.29 5.03 1.37
CA GLY A 592 9.83 3.81 0.70
C GLY A 592 8.77 4.02 -0.39
N ARG A 593 8.40 5.26 -0.66
CA ARG A 593 7.26 5.65 -1.50
C ARG A 593 7.70 6.36 -2.78
N GLY A 594 6.88 6.24 -3.83
CA GLY A 594 7.04 7.05 -5.03
C GLY A 594 8.21 6.69 -5.94
N GLY A 595 8.62 5.43 -6.02
CA GLY A 595 9.63 4.95 -6.95
C GLY A 595 10.94 4.48 -6.32
N GLY A 596 10.93 4.16 -5.02
CA GLY A 596 12.06 3.52 -4.35
C GLY A 596 12.45 2.16 -4.95
N SER A 597 13.38 1.47 -4.33
CA SER A 597 13.85 0.15 -4.77
C SER A 597 12.68 -0.78 -5.10
N PRO A 598 12.75 -1.58 -6.16
CA PRO A 598 11.76 -2.62 -6.43
C PRO A 598 11.56 -3.50 -5.21
N VAL A 599 10.33 -3.99 -4.99
CA VAL A 599 9.95 -4.74 -3.78
C VAL A 599 10.92 -5.89 -3.49
N TYR A 600 11.36 -6.63 -4.52
CA TYR A 600 12.30 -7.74 -4.33
C TYR A 600 13.68 -7.29 -3.82
N ARG A 601 14.19 -6.10 -4.22
CA ARG A 601 15.43 -5.52 -3.66
C ARG A 601 15.25 -5.04 -2.24
N ALA A 602 14.12 -4.39 -1.95
CA ALA A 602 13.79 -3.96 -0.59
C ALA A 602 13.66 -5.15 0.37
N LEU A 603 13.14 -6.29 -0.11
CA LEU A 603 13.12 -7.54 0.66
C LEU A 603 14.52 -8.14 0.83
N ALA A 604 15.37 -8.09 -0.21
CA ALA A 604 16.76 -8.54 -0.12
C ALA A 604 17.62 -7.71 0.86
N ALA A 605 17.20 -6.49 1.15
CA ALA A 605 17.87 -5.62 2.14
C ALA A 605 17.50 -5.94 3.60
N LEU A 606 16.49 -6.78 3.84
CA LEU A 606 16.12 -7.22 5.20
C LEU A 606 17.18 -8.16 5.77
N PRO A 607 17.36 -8.23 7.10
CA PRO A 607 18.27 -9.17 7.70
C PRO A 607 17.95 -10.62 7.30
N PRO A 608 18.95 -11.46 7.05
CA PRO A 608 18.73 -12.87 6.74
C PRO A 608 17.89 -13.57 7.81
N ALA A 609 17.10 -14.57 7.40
CA ALA A 609 16.22 -15.37 8.26
C ALA A 609 15.09 -14.60 8.98
N THR A 610 14.81 -13.34 8.60
CA THR A 610 13.72 -12.56 9.21
C THR A 610 12.37 -12.74 8.50
N VAL A 611 12.38 -13.14 7.24
CA VAL A 611 11.15 -13.32 6.43
C VAL A 611 10.67 -14.77 6.46
N ASN A 612 11.55 -15.75 6.27
CA ASN A 612 11.24 -17.19 6.31
C ASN A 612 9.90 -17.61 5.66
N GLY A 613 9.60 -17.04 4.48
CA GLY A 613 8.36 -17.28 3.75
C GLY A 613 7.13 -16.57 4.30
N ARG A 614 7.23 -15.85 5.40
CA ARG A 614 6.09 -15.19 6.07
C ARG A 614 6.35 -13.71 6.26
N ILE A 615 5.47 -12.89 5.70
CA ILE A 615 5.58 -11.45 5.84
C ILE A 615 4.20 -10.80 5.80
N LYS A 616 4.03 -9.74 6.57
CA LYS A 616 2.88 -8.87 6.51
C LYS A 616 3.36 -7.45 6.25
N ILE A 617 2.77 -6.79 5.26
CA ILE A 617 3.24 -5.48 4.78
C ILE A 617 2.07 -4.53 4.69
N THR A 618 2.20 -3.35 5.30
CA THR A 618 1.22 -2.29 5.13
C THR A 618 1.32 -1.70 3.72
N GLU A 619 0.24 -1.79 2.96
CA GLU A 619 0.05 -1.05 1.72
C GLU A 619 -0.70 0.24 2.05
N GLN A 620 0.04 1.34 2.07
CA GLN A 620 -0.52 2.60 2.52
C GLN A 620 -1.34 3.26 1.42
N GLY A 621 -2.43 3.93 1.81
CA GLY A 621 -3.46 4.44 0.93
C GLY A 621 -2.93 5.21 -0.28
N GLU A 622 -1.87 6.02 -0.11
CA GLU A 622 -1.28 6.82 -1.19
C GLU A 622 -0.62 6.02 -2.31
N ILE A 623 -0.25 4.78 -2.05
CA ILE A 623 0.37 3.91 -3.07
C ILE A 623 -0.60 2.87 -3.61
N VAL A 624 -1.75 2.67 -2.98
CA VAL A 624 -2.75 1.67 -3.38
C VAL A 624 -3.21 1.92 -4.83
N SER A 625 -3.49 3.17 -5.19
CA SER A 625 -3.87 3.53 -6.56
C SER A 625 -2.76 3.28 -7.59
N GLN A 626 -1.50 3.45 -7.20
CA GLN A 626 -0.34 3.23 -8.07
C GLN A 626 0.01 1.75 -8.24
N GLN A 627 -0.23 0.93 -7.22
CA GLN A 627 0.11 -0.50 -7.22
C GLN A 627 -1.07 -1.39 -7.63
N PHE A 628 -2.31 -0.96 -7.33
CA PHE A 628 -3.51 -1.77 -7.53
C PHE A 628 -4.59 -1.07 -8.37
N GLY A 629 -4.31 0.10 -8.93
CA GLY A 629 -5.26 0.86 -9.76
C GLY A 629 -5.65 0.13 -11.06
N LEU A 630 -4.72 -0.58 -11.67
CA LEU A 630 -4.95 -1.40 -12.86
C LEU A 630 -4.69 -2.87 -12.55
N LEU A 631 -5.55 -3.77 -13.04
CA LEU A 631 -5.43 -5.21 -12.80
C LEU A 631 -4.06 -5.80 -13.19
N PRO A 632 -3.48 -5.51 -14.37
CA PRO A 632 -2.16 -6.05 -14.71
C PRO A 632 -1.02 -5.49 -13.84
N VAL A 633 -1.16 -4.28 -13.31
CA VAL A 633 -0.18 -3.69 -12.37
C VAL A 633 -0.30 -4.36 -11.00
N ALA A 634 -1.54 -4.61 -10.54
CA ALA A 634 -1.81 -5.33 -9.30
C ALA A 634 -1.26 -6.76 -9.34
N GLU A 635 -1.54 -7.49 -10.42
CA GLU A 635 -1.00 -8.83 -10.68
C GLU A 635 0.53 -8.83 -10.56
N ARG A 636 1.19 -7.91 -11.28
CA ARG A 636 2.66 -7.81 -11.24
C ARG A 636 3.21 -7.44 -9.87
N THR A 637 2.54 -6.56 -9.14
CA THR A 637 2.94 -6.16 -7.79
C THR A 637 2.91 -7.35 -6.84
N LEU A 638 1.84 -8.14 -6.87
CA LEU A 638 1.68 -9.32 -6.02
C LEU A 638 2.67 -10.44 -6.43
N GLU A 639 2.87 -10.66 -7.74
CA GLU A 639 3.84 -11.62 -8.27
C GLU A 639 5.27 -11.30 -7.78
N VAL A 640 5.71 -10.04 -7.90
CA VAL A 640 7.04 -9.59 -7.45
C VAL A 640 7.20 -9.73 -5.93
N THR A 641 6.13 -9.50 -5.19
CA THR A 641 6.15 -9.67 -3.73
C THR A 641 6.32 -11.13 -3.35
N LEU A 642 5.55 -12.03 -3.97
CA LEU A 642 5.67 -13.47 -3.75
C LEU A 642 7.08 -13.98 -4.11
N ALA A 643 7.59 -13.60 -5.28
CA ALA A 643 8.92 -13.97 -5.75
C ALA A 643 10.01 -13.48 -4.78
N GLY A 644 9.92 -12.24 -4.34
CA GLY A 644 10.86 -11.68 -3.37
C GLY A 644 10.84 -12.41 -2.02
N VAL A 645 9.66 -12.77 -1.52
CA VAL A 645 9.51 -13.52 -0.26
C VAL A 645 10.02 -14.95 -0.41
N LEU A 646 9.76 -15.63 -1.53
CA LEU A 646 10.33 -16.94 -1.80
C LEU A 646 11.86 -16.91 -1.81
N MET A 647 12.45 -15.96 -2.54
CA MET A 647 13.91 -15.81 -2.62
C MET A 647 14.56 -15.60 -1.24
N GLN A 648 13.86 -14.90 -0.33
CA GLN A 648 14.36 -14.69 1.04
C GLN A 648 14.47 -15.97 1.87
N GLN A 649 13.71 -17.01 1.58
CA GLN A 649 13.86 -18.31 2.27
C GLN A 649 15.20 -19.00 1.96
N PHE A 650 15.79 -18.68 0.81
CA PHE A 650 17.06 -19.21 0.36
C PHE A 650 18.23 -18.24 0.56
N ASN A 651 17.95 -17.01 0.99
CA ASN A 651 18.95 -15.98 1.20
C ASN A 651 19.81 -16.30 2.46
N ARG A 652 21.09 -16.60 2.22
CA ARG A 652 22.08 -16.87 3.27
C ARG A 652 22.80 -15.62 3.76
N GLY A 653 22.40 -14.46 3.29
CA GLY A 653 23.06 -13.18 3.56
C GLY A 653 24.25 -12.92 2.62
N PRO A 654 24.87 -11.73 2.76
CA PRO A 654 26.00 -11.36 1.91
C PRO A 654 27.21 -12.26 2.15
N GLU A 655 27.94 -12.59 1.08
CA GLU A 655 29.23 -13.28 1.14
C GLU A 655 30.33 -12.34 1.67
N THR A 656 30.26 -12.06 2.97
CA THR A 656 31.22 -11.22 3.68
C THR A 656 31.87 -12.02 4.82
N SER A 657 33.13 -11.75 5.12
CA SER A 657 33.79 -12.35 6.29
C SER A 657 33.14 -11.84 7.58
N SER A 658 33.31 -12.58 8.70
CA SER A 658 32.82 -12.12 10.00
C SER A 658 33.39 -10.74 10.38
N ALA A 659 34.70 -10.57 10.19
CA ALA A 659 35.39 -9.32 10.49
C ALA A 659 34.82 -8.12 9.66
N GLU A 660 34.50 -8.35 8.40
CA GLU A 660 33.91 -7.32 7.53
C GLU A 660 32.48 -7.01 7.96
N ARG A 661 31.69 -8.02 8.35
CA ARG A 661 30.34 -7.77 8.89
C ARG A 661 30.40 -6.96 10.17
N ASP A 662 31.32 -7.26 11.06
CA ASP A 662 31.51 -6.54 12.32
C ASP A 662 31.93 -5.09 12.04
N GLU A 663 32.89 -4.85 11.12
CA GLU A 663 33.27 -3.50 10.65
C GLU A 663 32.07 -2.72 10.10
N PHE A 664 31.24 -3.34 9.26
CA PHE A 664 30.05 -2.70 8.67
C PHE A 664 29.02 -2.35 9.75
N ARG A 665 28.78 -3.23 10.70
CA ARG A 665 27.83 -3.00 11.80
C ARG A 665 28.31 -1.88 12.72
N GLU A 666 29.59 -1.88 13.08
CA GLU A 666 30.20 -0.84 13.91
C GLU A 666 30.13 0.52 13.22
N THR A 667 30.45 0.56 11.93
CA THR A 667 30.34 1.76 11.09
C THR A 667 28.90 2.26 11.03
N MET A 668 27.93 1.37 10.79
CA MET A 668 26.52 1.76 10.71
C MET A 668 25.98 2.25 12.06
N SER A 669 26.40 1.64 13.17
CA SER A 669 26.05 2.08 14.52
C SER A 669 26.58 3.50 14.80
N ASP A 670 27.82 3.83 14.36
CA ASP A 670 28.37 5.18 14.49
C ASP A 670 27.64 6.19 13.57
N LEU A 671 27.32 5.81 12.34
CA LEU A 671 26.50 6.64 11.44
C LEU A 671 25.13 6.96 12.04
N ALA A 672 24.46 5.93 12.56
CA ALA A 672 23.15 6.06 13.21
C ALA A 672 23.23 7.02 14.43
N ARG A 673 24.25 6.88 15.27
CA ARG A 673 24.45 7.75 16.42
C ARG A 673 24.71 9.21 16.03
N ARG A 674 25.57 9.45 15.03
CA ARG A 674 25.87 10.80 14.53
C ARG A 674 24.64 11.46 13.92
N GLY A 675 23.93 10.74 13.07
CA GLY A 675 22.69 11.24 12.45
C GLY A 675 21.60 11.54 13.49
N LEU A 676 21.46 10.68 14.50
CA LEU A 676 20.54 10.90 15.62
C LEU A 676 20.85 12.18 16.39
N THR A 677 22.12 12.46 16.67
CA THR A 677 22.53 13.66 17.40
C THR A 677 22.08 14.92 16.68
N VAL A 678 22.37 15.04 15.38
CA VAL A 678 21.93 16.18 14.56
C VAL A 678 20.41 16.27 14.48
N PHE A 679 19.75 15.13 14.29
CA PHE A 679 18.29 15.08 14.18
C PHE A 679 17.63 15.54 15.48
N ARG A 680 18.08 15.05 16.65
CA ARG A 680 17.51 15.43 17.96
C ARG A 680 17.76 16.90 18.29
N GLU A 681 18.98 17.39 18.06
CA GLU A 681 19.31 18.81 18.25
C GLU A 681 18.33 19.71 17.50
N LEU A 682 18.11 19.47 16.20
CA LEU A 682 17.30 20.34 15.36
C LEU A 682 15.78 20.11 15.52
N ALA A 683 15.33 18.87 15.73
CA ALA A 683 13.92 18.55 15.73
C ALA A 683 13.28 18.59 17.12
N TYR A 684 14.03 18.32 18.20
CA TYR A 684 13.48 18.14 19.54
C TYR A 684 14.04 19.10 20.58
N GLU A 685 15.32 19.49 20.47
CA GLU A 685 15.97 20.36 21.47
C GLU A 685 15.81 21.84 21.13
N ASP A 686 15.54 22.16 19.85
CA ASP A 686 15.27 23.54 19.39
C ASP A 686 13.86 23.59 18.73
N ASP A 687 12.98 24.40 19.31
CA ASP A 687 11.64 24.64 18.75
C ASP A 687 11.66 25.42 17.41
N ALA A 688 12.81 25.94 16.97
CA ALA A 688 12.90 26.73 15.76
C ALA A 688 12.44 25.96 14.51
N LEU A 689 12.85 24.69 14.40
CA LEU A 689 12.45 23.85 13.27
C LEU A 689 10.93 23.60 13.25
N PHE A 690 10.32 23.36 14.41
CA PHE A 690 8.88 23.13 14.47
C PHE A 690 8.09 24.42 14.23
N ARG A 691 8.56 25.58 14.73
CA ARG A 691 7.97 26.89 14.41
C ARG A 691 8.04 27.17 12.91
N MET A 692 9.21 26.94 12.30
CA MET A 692 9.40 27.07 10.85
C MET A 692 8.47 26.11 10.09
N PHE A 693 8.37 24.83 10.49
CA PHE A 693 7.47 23.86 9.89
C PHE A 693 6.02 24.36 9.84
N ARG A 694 5.52 24.93 10.93
CA ARG A 694 4.15 25.45 10.99
C ARG A 694 3.94 26.71 10.14
N SER A 695 4.95 27.57 10.03
CA SER A 695 4.81 28.84 9.29
C SER A 695 4.97 28.66 7.78
N VAL A 696 5.90 27.81 7.34
CA VAL A 696 6.26 27.72 5.90
C VAL A 696 5.67 26.50 5.18
N THR A 697 5.10 25.53 5.93
CA THR A 697 4.44 24.37 5.29
C THR A 697 2.92 24.51 5.33
N PRO A 698 2.18 23.87 4.40
CA PRO A 698 0.73 23.93 4.41
C PRO A 698 0.06 22.96 5.41
N VAL A 699 0.75 22.64 6.53
CA VAL A 699 0.27 21.65 7.52
C VAL A 699 -1.06 22.06 8.17
N GLU A 700 -1.27 23.35 8.40
CA GLU A 700 -2.55 23.86 8.94
C GLU A 700 -3.69 23.74 7.90
N ALA A 701 -3.37 23.93 6.63
CA ALA A 701 -4.33 23.66 5.55
C ALA A 701 -4.64 22.18 5.43
N LEU A 702 -3.65 21.31 5.61
CA LEU A 702 -3.84 19.86 5.65
C LEU A 702 -4.74 19.41 6.80
N ALA A 703 -4.59 20.00 8.00
CA ALA A 703 -5.44 19.70 9.15
C ALA A 703 -6.93 20.03 8.87
N ASN A 704 -7.19 21.06 8.07
CA ASN A 704 -8.51 21.47 7.63
C ASN A 704 -8.96 20.81 6.32
N ALA A 705 -8.02 20.24 5.56
CA ALA A 705 -8.31 19.53 4.32
C ALA A 705 -9.08 18.23 4.62
N ARG A 706 -10.05 17.92 3.76
CA ARG A 706 -11.00 16.82 3.94
C ARG A 706 -10.49 15.53 3.28
N PHE A 707 -9.22 15.16 3.56
CA PHE A 707 -8.56 14.02 2.88
C PHE A 707 -8.87 12.67 3.49
N GLY A 708 -9.15 12.57 4.80
CA GLY A 708 -9.42 11.31 5.47
C GLY A 708 -10.23 11.47 6.76
N SER A 709 -10.72 10.36 7.31
CA SER A 709 -11.49 10.35 8.56
C SER A 709 -10.64 10.70 9.79
N ARG A 710 -9.33 10.39 9.76
CA ARG A 710 -8.40 10.50 10.90
C ARG A 710 -7.90 11.93 11.12
N PRO A 711 -7.89 12.48 12.36
CA PRO A 711 -7.33 13.81 12.65
C PRO A 711 -5.80 13.89 12.42
N ALA A 712 -5.30 15.06 11.98
CA ALA A 712 -3.87 15.28 11.75
C ALA A 712 -3.04 15.38 13.05
N TYR A 713 -3.64 15.85 14.13
CA TYR A 713 -3.02 15.98 15.45
C TYR A 713 -3.57 14.95 16.43
N ARG A 714 -2.76 14.56 17.43
CA ARG A 714 -3.19 13.70 18.53
C ARG A 714 -4.06 14.51 19.50
N PRO A 715 -5.19 14.00 20.02
CA PRO A 715 -5.99 14.69 21.03
C PRO A 715 -5.16 14.98 22.30
N GLY A 716 -5.24 16.20 22.84
CA GLY A 716 -4.52 16.59 24.07
C GLY A 716 -3.01 16.75 23.95
N ALA A 717 -2.48 16.76 22.71
CA ALA A 717 -1.04 16.84 22.48
C ALA A 717 -0.43 18.22 22.82
N THR A 718 0.80 18.19 23.32
CA THR A 718 1.67 19.35 23.53
C THR A 718 1.97 20.11 22.23
N ALA A 719 2.38 21.37 22.35
CA ALA A 719 2.61 22.29 21.22
C ALA A 719 3.85 21.96 20.36
N GLY A 720 4.50 20.79 20.53
CA GLY A 720 5.74 20.40 19.85
C GLY A 720 5.55 19.35 18.75
N ILE A 721 6.68 18.90 18.20
CA ILE A 721 6.75 17.86 17.17
C ILE A 721 6.08 16.55 17.61
N GLU A 722 6.06 16.23 18.90
CA GLU A 722 5.43 15.03 19.48
C GLU A 722 3.92 15.00 19.21
N GLY A 723 3.27 16.18 19.20
CA GLY A 723 1.83 16.31 19.00
C GLY A 723 1.37 16.07 17.57
N ILE A 724 2.23 16.27 16.59
CA ILE A 724 1.88 16.00 15.18
C ILE A 724 2.12 14.53 14.83
N ARG A 725 1.25 13.94 14.01
CA ARG A 725 1.43 12.58 13.50
C ARG A 725 2.54 12.50 12.46
N ALA A 726 3.14 11.33 12.32
CA ALA A 726 4.27 11.12 11.40
C ALA A 726 3.93 11.46 9.94
N ILE A 727 2.72 11.13 9.47
CA ILE A 727 2.31 11.40 8.08
C ILE A 727 2.18 12.90 7.80
N PRO A 728 1.44 13.71 8.57
CA PRO A 728 1.42 15.17 8.38
C PRO A 728 2.80 15.82 8.49
N TRP A 729 3.68 15.31 9.36
CA TRP A 729 5.07 15.79 9.45
C TRP A 729 5.83 15.59 8.13
N VAL A 730 5.84 14.37 7.60
CA VAL A 730 6.51 14.07 6.32
C VAL A 730 5.87 14.83 5.16
N PHE A 731 4.53 14.87 5.12
CA PHE A 731 3.77 15.49 4.05
C PHE A 731 4.01 16.99 3.96
N GLY A 732 4.04 17.72 5.10
CA GLY A 732 4.30 19.15 5.11
C GLY A 732 5.65 19.49 4.47
N TRP A 733 6.72 18.78 4.83
CA TRP A 733 8.04 18.96 4.23
C TRP A 733 8.10 18.55 2.75
N THR A 734 7.31 17.57 2.35
CA THR A 734 7.20 17.18 0.94
C THR A 734 6.56 18.28 0.10
N GLN A 735 5.52 18.95 0.62
CA GLN A 735 4.79 20.00 -0.10
C GLN A 735 5.69 21.18 -0.46
N MET A 736 6.57 21.59 0.43
CA MET A 736 7.55 22.66 0.14
C MET A 736 8.83 22.17 -0.54
N ARG A 737 8.86 20.93 -1.03
CA ARG A 737 9.99 20.34 -1.74
C ARG A 737 11.30 20.20 -0.96
N LEU A 738 11.27 20.31 0.37
CA LEU A 738 12.44 20.12 1.23
C LEU A 738 12.67 18.66 1.58
N MET A 739 11.61 17.89 1.79
CA MET A 739 11.62 16.45 2.13
C MET A 739 12.56 16.11 3.31
N LEU A 740 12.66 17.01 4.26
CA LEU A 740 13.61 17.01 5.35
C LEU A 740 13.78 15.67 6.09
N PRO A 741 12.69 14.94 6.46
CA PRO A 741 12.83 13.69 7.22
C PRO A 741 13.63 12.58 6.52
N GLY A 742 13.80 12.67 5.21
CA GLY A 742 14.49 11.66 4.43
C GLY A 742 16.01 11.83 4.33
N TRP A 743 16.58 12.96 4.84
CA TRP A 743 18.01 13.22 4.73
C TRP A 743 18.62 13.98 5.92
N LEU A 744 17.84 14.52 6.85
CA LEU A 744 18.36 15.27 8.00
C LEU A 744 19.29 14.41 8.87
N GLY A 745 20.50 14.90 9.11
CA GLY A 745 21.55 14.24 9.87
C GLY A 745 22.41 13.25 9.05
N VAL A 746 22.09 13.07 7.77
CA VAL A 746 22.85 12.16 6.89
C VAL A 746 24.15 12.81 6.43
N GLY A 747 24.12 14.09 6.05
CA GLY A 747 25.28 14.83 5.57
C GLY A 747 26.42 14.87 6.59
N THR A 748 26.10 15.22 7.81
CA THR A 748 27.05 15.22 8.93
C THR A 748 27.60 13.82 9.22
N ALA A 749 26.74 12.80 9.22
CA ALA A 749 27.14 11.41 9.51
C ALA A 749 28.06 10.85 8.42
N LEU A 750 27.63 10.89 7.15
CA LEU A 750 28.43 10.39 6.02
C LEU A 750 29.68 11.25 5.78
N GLY A 751 29.56 12.58 5.91
CA GLY A 751 30.65 13.53 5.72
C GLY A 751 31.86 13.23 6.60
N HIS A 752 31.65 12.75 7.82
CA HIS A 752 32.71 12.31 8.71
C HIS A 752 33.53 11.18 8.07
N TYR A 753 32.90 10.14 7.58
CA TYR A 753 33.58 8.98 6.97
C TYR A 753 34.23 9.36 5.63
N VAL A 754 33.55 10.16 4.83
CA VAL A 754 34.06 10.59 3.51
C VAL A 754 35.33 11.42 3.64
N THR A 755 35.56 12.09 4.76
CA THR A 755 36.75 12.93 5.03
C THR A 755 37.81 12.22 5.88
N THR A 756 37.46 11.12 6.56
CA THR A 756 38.40 10.35 7.39
C THR A 756 39.23 9.40 6.51
N PRO A 757 40.56 9.25 6.77
CA PRO A 757 41.38 8.27 6.04
C PRO A 757 40.81 6.86 6.11
N GLY A 758 40.63 6.21 4.96
CA GLY A 758 40.04 4.87 4.83
C GLY A 758 38.50 4.81 4.98
N GLY A 759 37.85 5.86 5.48
CA GLY A 759 36.42 5.87 5.72
C GLY A 759 35.58 5.80 4.44
N LEU A 760 35.98 6.51 3.39
CA LEU A 760 35.33 6.44 2.08
C LEU A 760 35.36 5.01 1.50
N ASP A 761 36.48 4.29 1.66
CA ASP A 761 36.60 2.92 1.15
C ASP A 761 35.67 1.95 1.88
N VAL A 762 35.50 2.13 3.18
CA VAL A 762 34.49 1.37 3.96
C VAL A 762 33.10 1.65 3.45
N MET A 763 32.72 2.93 3.24
CA MET A 763 31.41 3.31 2.70
C MET A 763 31.14 2.70 1.33
N LYS A 764 32.14 2.70 0.43
CA LYS A 764 32.01 2.06 -0.89
C LYS A 764 31.83 0.55 -0.79
N ARG A 765 32.58 -0.14 0.06
CA ARG A 765 32.43 -1.57 0.29
C ARG A 765 31.04 -1.90 0.87
N MET A 766 30.55 -1.11 1.84
CA MET A 766 29.19 -1.26 2.37
C MET A 766 28.14 -1.12 1.28
N ALA A 767 28.23 -0.10 0.42
CA ALA A 767 27.30 0.13 -0.68
C ALA A 767 27.32 -1.00 -1.73
N GLN A 768 28.48 -1.61 -1.97
CA GLN A 768 28.64 -2.68 -2.97
C GLN A 768 28.27 -4.07 -2.43
N ARG A 769 28.49 -4.34 -1.15
CA ARG A 769 28.46 -5.69 -0.58
C ARG A 769 27.40 -5.91 0.49
N TRP A 770 26.74 -4.86 0.98
CA TRP A 770 25.70 -4.97 2.00
C TRP A 770 24.35 -4.42 1.48
N PRO A 771 23.43 -5.30 1.06
CA PRO A 771 22.14 -4.88 0.48
C PRO A 771 21.34 -3.90 1.33
N PHE A 772 21.41 -4.00 2.66
CA PHE A 772 20.77 -3.06 3.58
C PHE A 772 21.31 -1.62 3.37
N PHE A 773 22.63 -1.45 3.35
CA PHE A 773 23.23 -0.13 3.20
C PHE A 773 22.99 0.44 1.80
N ASP A 774 23.09 -0.40 0.76
CA ASP A 774 22.78 -0.02 -0.62
C ASP A 774 21.32 0.47 -0.78
N ASP A 775 20.35 -0.25 -0.21
CA ASP A 775 18.94 0.14 -0.23
C ASP A 775 18.68 1.43 0.54
N LEU A 776 19.32 1.60 1.72
CA LEU A 776 19.24 2.83 2.52
C LEU A 776 19.79 4.03 1.75
N MET A 777 20.98 3.89 1.14
CA MET A 777 21.57 4.96 0.32
C MET A 777 20.68 5.29 -0.89
N SER A 778 20.12 4.29 -1.57
CA SER A 778 19.23 4.49 -2.73
C SER A 778 17.96 5.25 -2.35
N LYS A 779 17.41 5.00 -1.16
CA LYS A 779 16.25 5.74 -0.63
C LYS A 779 16.58 7.19 -0.35
N ILE A 780 17.69 7.45 0.32
CA ILE A 780 18.14 8.83 0.63
C ILE A 780 18.44 9.58 -0.66
N GLU A 781 19.15 8.96 -1.59
CA GLU A 781 19.47 9.50 -2.91
C GLU A 781 18.21 9.92 -3.69
N MET A 782 17.18 9.05 -3.69
CA MET A 782 15.89 9.34 -4.34
C MET A 782 15.21 10.56 -3.69
N VAL A 783 15.22 10.65 -2.37
CA VAL A 783 14.63 11.79 -1.64
C VAL A 783 15.38 13.07 -1.98
N CYS A 784 16.71 13.05 -1.98
CA CYS A 784 17.52 14.19 -2.40
C CYS A 784 17.26 14.62 -3.85
N ALA A 785 17.11 13.65 -4.77
CA ALA A 785 16.79 13.93 -6.18
C ALA A 785 15.41 14.58 -6.39
N LYS A 786 14.44 14.32 -5.51
CA LYS A 786 13.11 14.95 -5.51
C LYS A 786 13.07 16.27 -4.77
N SER A 787 14.01 16.53 -3.87
CA SER A 787 14.11 17.79 -3.13
C SER A 787 14.52 18.94 -4.08
N ASP A 788 14.09 20.16 -3.74
CA ASP A 788 14.36 21.36 -4.53
C ASP A 788 14.61 22.53 -3.59
N MET A 789 15.89 22.85 -3.37
CA MET A 789 16.29 23.88 -2.41
C MET A 789 15.90 25.30 -2.86
N GLU A 790 15.83 25.57 -4.18
CA GLU A 790 15.39 26.87 -4.68
C GLU A 790 13.90 27.10 -4.39
N ILE A 791 13.06 26.09 -4.61
CA ILE A 791 11.63 26.16 -4.29
C ILE A 791 11.45 26.22 -2.76
N ALA A 792 12.16 25.38 -1.98
CA ALA A 792 12.08 25.41 -0.54
C ALA A 792 12.50 26.77 0.05
N ARG A 793 13.58 27.38 -0.46
CA ARG A 793 14.01 28.74 -0.11
C ARG A 793 12.91 29.77 -0.38
N LEU A 794 12.22 29.67 -1.52
CA LEU A 794 11.12 30.56 -1.86
C LEU A 794 9.97 30.50 -0.83
N TYR A 795 9.63 29.31 -0.32
CA TYR A 795 8.65 29.16 0.76
C TYR A 795 9.11 29.89 2.02
N VAL A 796 10.36 29.67 2.44
CA VAL A 796 10.90 30.26 3.68
C VAL A 796 10.95 31.78 3.57
N GLU A 797 11.48 32.32 2.50
CA GLU A 797 11.59 33.80 2.27
C GLU A 797 10.20 34.44 2.19
N THR A 798 9.26 33.84 1.45
CA THR A 798 7.95 34.45 1.18
C THR A 798 7.02 34.39 2.38
N LEU A 799 7.13 33.35 3.21
CA LEU A 799 6.25 33.11 4.36
C LEU A 799 6.86 33.49 5.70
N GLY A 800 8.02 34.18 5.69
CA GLY A 800 8.66 34.72 6.89
C GLY A 800 9.28 33.64 7.79
N GLY A 801 9.81 32.55 7.20
CA GLY A 801 10.54 31.52 7.94
C GLY A 801 11.94 31.96 8.37
N ASP A 802 12.58 31.15 9.20
CA ASP A 802 13.94 31.37 9.70
C ASP A 802 15.00 31.07 8.62
N MET A 803 15.56 32.11 8.00
CA MET A 803 16.56 31.95 6.94
C MET A 803 17.89 31.41 7.46
N ALA A 804 18.31 31.75 8.69
CA ALA A 804 19.55 31.24 9.25
C ALA A 804 19.45 29.71 9.51
N LEU A 805 18.30 29.24 9.98
CA LEU A 805 18.02 27.81 10.10
C LEU A 805 18.00 27.16 8.71
N PHE A 806 17.34 27.78 7.73
CA PHE A 806 17.29 27.24 6.38
C PHE A 806 18.69 27.08 5.76
N GLU A 807 19.59 28.03 5.92
CA GLU A 807 20.97 27.95 5.43
C GLU A 807 21.74 26.78 6.09
N ARG A 808 21.51 26.51 7.39
CA ARG A 808 22.05 25.32 8.05
C ARG A 808 21.51 24.01 7.43
N LEU A 809 20.20 23.95 7.13
CA LEU A 809 19.57 22.81 6.49
C LEU A 809 20.09 22.61 5.06
N GLU A 810 20.29 23.68 4.31
CA GLU A 810 20.85 23.64 2.95
C GLU A 810 22.31 23.13 2.97
N ALA A 811 23.13 23.55 3.92
CA ALA A 811 24.49 23.03 4.08
C ALA A 811 24.50 21.53 4.41
N GLU A 812 23.58 21.05 5.26
CA GLU A 812 23.42 19.63 5.58
C GLU A 812 22.95 18.82 4.35
N PHE A 813 22.06 19.40 3.54
CA PHE A 813 21.62 18.79 2.29
C PHE A 813 22.77 18.67 1.27
N ASP A 814 23.54 19.74 1.08
CA ASP A 814 24.70 19.73 0.17
C ASP A 814 25.77 18.72 0.61
N ALA A 815 26.01 18.63 1.92
CA ALA A 815 26.88 17.62 2.50
C ALA A 815 26.36 16.19 2.24
N THR A 816 25.03 15.98 2.35
CA THR A 816 24.38 14.69 2.06
C THR A 816 24.60 14.31 0.60
N VAL A 817 24.27 15.21 -0.32
CA VAL A 817 24.42 14.97 -1.78
C VAL A 817 25.87 14.71 -2.13
N GLY A 818 26.79 15.55 -1.63
CA GLY A 818 28.23 15.41 -1.89
C GLY A 818 28.78 14.07 -1.39
N ALA A 819 28.36 13.61 -0.22
CA ALA A 819 28.78 12.31 0.32
C ALA A 819 28.24 11.14 -0.52
N ILE A 820 26.96 11.16 -0.90
CA ILE A 820 26.34 10.14 -1.74
C ILE A 820 27.08 10.02 -3.08
N LEU A 821 27.30 11.12 -3.77
CA LEU A 821 27.99 11.14 -5.06
C LEU A 821 29.40 10.53 -4.97
N ARG A 822 30.14 10.79 -3.89
CA ARG A 822 31.46 10.20 -3.66
C ARG A 822 31.38 8.70 -3.35
N ILE A 823 30.41 8.26 -2.55
CA ILE A 823 30.21 6.84 -2.22
C ILE A 823 29.80 6.06 -3.47
N ARG A 824 28.89 6.61 -4.28
CA ARG A 824 28.40 5.99 -5.53
C ARG A 824 29.37 6.14 -6.71
N GLU A 825 30.44 6.94 -6.58
CA GLU A 825 31.35 7.27 -7.68
C GLU A 825 30.61 7.85 -8.89
N SER A 826 29.62 8.69 -8.63
CA SER A 826 28.74 9.27 -9.64
C SER A 826 28.85 10.78 -9.69
N ASP A 827 28.58 11.35 -10.85
CA ASP A 827 28.49 12.80 -11.08
C ASP A 827 27.07 13.36 -10.95
N ALA A 828 26.07 12.47 -10.80
CA ALA A 828 24.67 12.83 -10.70
C ALA A 828 23.89 11.84 -9.84
N LEU A 829 22.86 12.34 -9.12
CA LEU A 829 21.95 11.50 -8.37
C LEU A 829 21.12 10.59 -9.29
N MET A 830 20.80 9.40 -8.83
CA MET A 830 19.94 8.41 -9.51
C MET A 830 20.47 7.89 -10.86
N ARG A 831 21.79 7.95 -11.08
CA ARG A 831 22.41 7.47 -12.34
C ARG A 831 22.14 5.99 -12.59
N ASP A 832 22.12 5.17 -11.54
CA ASP A 832 21.83 3.73 -11.63
C ASP A 832 20.35 3.41 -11.84
N THR A 833 19.48 4.42 -11.77
CA THR A 833 18.03 4.30 -11.99
C THR A 833 17.55 5.36 -12.99
N PRO A 834 18.00 5.32 -14.25
CA PRO A 834 17.78 6.38 -15.23
C PRO A 834 16.29 6.62 -15.57
N VAL A 835 15.44 5.60 -15.43
CA VAL A 835 13.98 5.74 -15.61
C VAL A 835 13.41 6.68 -14.58
N LEU A 836 13.78 6.49 -13.31
CA LEU A 836 13.29 7.32 -12.22
C LEU A 836 13.88 8.73 -12.28
N GLN A 837 15.18 8.84 -12.58
CA GLN A 837 15.83 10.12 -12.82
C GLN A 837 15.10 10.94 -13.89
N SER A 838 14.85 10.31 -15.06
CA SER A 838 14.11 10.95 -16.16
C SER A 838 12.71 11.37 -15.76
N ALA A 839 12.00 10.52 -15.01
CA ALA A 839 10.64 10.83 -14.52
C ALA A 839 10.63 12.05 -13.61
N ILE A 840 11.62 12.19 -12.70
CA ILE A 840 11.75 13.35 -11.80
C ILE A 840 12.01 14.62 -12.62
N VAL A 841 12.99 14.61 -13.51
CA VAL A 841 13.36 15.76 -14.36
C VAL A 841 12.19 16.23 -15.22
N LEU A 842 11.46 15.29 -15.84
CA LEU A 842 10.32 15.62 -16.71
C LEU A 842 9.12 16.20 -15.94
N ARG A 843 8.95 15.88 -14.65
CA ARG A 843 7.83 16.33 -13.82
C ARG A 843 8.05 17.69 -13.18
N ASN A 844 9.29 18.02 -12.81
CA ASN A 844 9.63 19.26 -12.11
C ASN A 844 9.03 20.53 -12.75
N PRO A 845 9.10 20.77 -14.09
CA PRO A 845 8.51 21.95 -14.73
C PRO A 845 7.00 22.12 -14.54
N TYR A 846 6.31 21.02 -14.22
CA TYR A 846 4.84 20.99 -14.02
C TYR A 846 4.47 21.02 -12.54
N VAL A 847 5.38 20.63 -11.62
CA VAL A 847 5.18 20.79 -10.18
C VAL A 847 5.44 22.24 -9.75
N ASP A 848 6.38 22.93 -10.38
CA ASP A 848 6.75 24.32 -10.06
C ASP A 848 5.54 25.27 -10.06
N PRO A 849 4.63 25.28 -11.06
CA PRO A 849 3.43 26.10 -11.04
C PRO A 849 2.55 25.90 -9.80
N LEU A 850 2.41 24.65 -9.36
CA LEU A 850 1.63 24.31 -8.17
C LEU A 850 2.32 24.80 -6.89
N SER A 851 3.65 24.67 -6.79
CA SER A 851 4.42 25.20 -5.66
C SER A 851 4.31 26.73 -5.57
N LEU A 852 4.43 27.43 -6.70
CA LEU A 852 4.27 28.89 -6.76
C LEU A 852 2.85 29.32 -6.37
N LEU A 853 1.81 28.64 -6.87
CA LEU A 853 0.42 28.89 -6.48
C LEU A 853 0.23 28.65 -4.98
N GLN A 854 0.77 27.57 -4.44
CA GLN A 854 0.64 27.21 -3.02
C GLN A 854 1.26 28.30 -2.12
N VAL A 855 2.48 28.75 -2.40
CA VAL A 855 3.13 29.84 -1.66
C VAL A 855 2.27 31.12 -1.71
N SER A 856 1.79 31.50 -2.91
CA SER A 856 0.95 32.68 -3.08
C SER A 856 -0.36 32.59 -2.28
N LEU A 857 -1.02 31.43 -2.30
CA LEU A 857 -2.27 31.18 -1.58
C LEU A 857 -2.07 31.15 -0.08
N MET A 858 -0.98 30.55 0.42
CA MET A 858 -0.61 30.57 1.85
C MET A 858 -0.40 32.00 2.34
N ARG A 859 0.31 32.84 1.58
CA ARG A 859 0.48 34.25 1.90
C ARG A 859 -0.85 35.00 1.94
N ARG A 860 -1.72 34.83 0.92
CA ARG A 860 -3.08 35.42 0.91
C ARG A 860 -3.91 35.02 2.11
N ARG A 861 -3.82 33.74 2.51
CA ARG A 861 -4.52 33.22 3.67
C ARG A 861 -4.04 33.89 4.97
N ALA A 862 -2.74 34.10 5.12
CA ALA A 862 -2.15 34.77 6.28
C ALA A 862 -2.54 36.27 6.34
N GLU A 863 -2.56 36.96 5.18
CA GLU A 863 -2.93 38.37 5.05
C GLU A 863 -4.44 38.64 5.26
N GLY A 864 -5.30 37.70 4.84
CA GLY A 864 -6.77 37.85 4.87
C GLY A 864 -7.43 37.62 6.23
N GLY A 865 -6.69 37.27 7.28
CA GLY A 865 -7.25 36.91 8.59
C GLY A 865 -8.26 35.74 8.49
N ALA A 866 -8.37 34.90 9.49
CA ALA A 866 -9.28 33.74 9.51
C ALA A 866 -10.77 34.18 9.39
N THR A 867 -11.24 34.37 8.18
CA THR A 867 -12.67 34.56 7.85
C THR A 867 -13.23 33.27 7.30
N SER A 868 -13.48 32.27 8.17
CA SER A 868 -14.37 31.16 7.87
C SER A 868 -14.81 30.46 9.15
N GLN A 869 -15.61 31.14 9.97
CA GLN A 869 -16.51 30.53 10.95
C GLN A 869 -17.91 31.10 10.73
N ASP A 870 -18.52 30.85 9.58
CA ASP A 870 -19.95 30.97 9.37
C ASP A 870 -20.29 30.41 7.97
N ALA A 871 -20.25 29.12 7.82
CA ALA A 871 -21.00 28.43 6.77
C ALA A 871 -22.21 27.79 7.46
N GLY A 872 -23.35 28.51 7.42
CA GLY A 872 -24.63 27.99 7.88
C GLY A 872 -25.02 26.73 7.11
N ASP A 873 -25.74 25.84 7.78
CA ASP A 873 -26.36 24.60 7.28
C ASP A 873 -27.45 24.92 6.19
N GLY A 874 -27.03 25.34 5.02
CA GLY A 874 -27.88 25.50 3.84
C GLY A 874 -27.32 24.74 2.64
N PRO A 875 -28.13 24.23 1.71
CA PRO A 875 -27.65 23.54 0.53
C PRO A 875 -26.74 24.47 -0.27
N ALA A 876 -25.49 24.03 -0.51
CA ALA A 876 -24.46 24.77 -1.21
C ALA A 876 -24.86 25.03 -2.68
N VAL A 877 -25.46 26.17 -2.97
CA VAL A 877 -25.61 26.70 -4.31
C VAL A 877 -24.36 27.51 -4.60
N SER A 878 -23.51 27.00 -5.53
CA SER A 878 -22.36 27.64 -6.24
C SER A 878 -21.78 28.92 -5.59
N GLN A 879 -21.04 28.76 -4.50
CA GLN A 879 -20.05 29.77 -4.13
C GLN A 879 -18.82 29.53 -4.99
N GLY A 880 -18.21 30.60 -5.58
CA GLY A 880 -16.97 30.53 -6.32
C GLY A 880 -15.81 29.91 -5.51
N PRO A 881 -14.64 29.64 -6.12
CA PRO A 881 -13.53 29.00 -5.44
C PRO A 881 -13.06 29.83 -4.24
N THR A 882 -12.79 29.15 -3.11
CA THR A 882 -12.19 29.75 -1.91
C THR A 882 -10.67 29.53 -1.90
N VAL A 883 -9.92 30.34 -1.16
CA VAL A 883 -8.46 30.15 -0.99
C VAL A 883 -8.15 28.74 -0.48
N ASP A 884 -8.93 28.23 0.48
CA ASP A 884 -8.71 26.91 1.06
C ASP A 884 -9.04 25.78 0.06
N SER A 885 -10.07 25.92 -0.80
CA SER A 885 -10.37 24.92 -1.83
C SER A 885 -9.26 24.86 -2.88
N VAL A 886 -8.76 26.01 -3.35
CA VAL A 886 -7.65 26.04 -4.33
C VAL A 886 -6.35 25.53 -3.71
N LEU A 887 -6.10 25.85 -2.43
CA LEU A 887 -4.96 25.32 -1.70
C LEU A 887 -5.02 23.80 -1.58
N SER A 888 -6.19 23.22 -1.31
CA SER A 888 -6.40 21.78 -1.28
C SER A 888 -6.12 21.10 -2.63
N THR A 889 -6.49 21.76 -3.75
CA THR A 889 -6.13 21.27 -5.10
C THR A 889 -4.62 21.27 -5.31
N THR A 890 -3.89 22.31 -4.84
CA THR A 890 -2.41 22.34 -4.94
C THR A 890 -1.76 21.26 -4.09
N LEU A 891 -2.30 20.96 -2.89
CA LEU A 891 -1.83 19.85 -2.04
C LEU A 891 -1.89 18.51 -2.78
N SER A 892 -3.04 18.21 -3.39
CA SER A 892 -3.25 17.00 -4.18
C SER A 892 -2.33 16.97 -5.41
N GLY A 893 -2.23 18.08 -6.14
CA GLY A 893 -1.43 18.18 -7.36
C GLY A 893 0.07 17.99 -7.14
N ILE A 894 0.65 18.60 -6.08
CA ILE A 894 2.06 18.42 -5.72
C ILE A 894 2.32 16.97 -5.29
N ALA A 895 1.44 16.38 -4.49
CA ALA A 895 1.57 14.99 -4.06
C ALA A 895 1.57 14.03 -5.26
N GLN A 896 0.65 14.19 -6.20
CA GLN A 896 0.57 13.39 -7.43
C GLN A 896 1.78 13.64 -8.35
N GLY A 897 2.24 14.89 -8.46
CA GLY A 897 3.40 15.27 -9.25
C GLY A 897 4.70 14.64 -8.77
N LEU A 898 4.90 14.61 -7.46
CA LEU A 898 6.07 14.00 -6.82
C LEU A 898 5.92 12.48 -6.61
N ARG A 899 4.72 11.92 -6.82
CA ARG A 899 4.36 10.55 -6.41
C ARG A 899 4.72 10.28 -4.95
N ASN A 900 4.46 11.24 -4.11
CA ASN A 900 4.73 11.18 -2.68
C ASN A 900 3.67 11.99 -1.93
N THR A 901 2.85 11.30 -1.17
CA THR A 901 1.74 11.88 -0.41
C THR A 901 1.99 11.87 1.10
N GLY A 902 3.23 11.61 1.51
CA GLY A 902 3.63 11.66 2.91
C GLY A 902 4.43 10.48 3.41
#